data_d75afc7bec1f6960b0eb25c28c8bcd10
#
_entry.id   d75afc7bec1f6960b0eb25c28c8bcd10
#
_cell.length_a   1.000
_cell.length_b   1.000
_cell.length_c   1.000
_cell.angle_alpha   90.00
_cell.angle_beta   90.00
_cell.angle_gamma   90.00
#
_symmetry.space_group_name_H-M   'P 1'
#
loop_
_entity.id
_entity.type
_entity.pdbx_description
1 polymer ?
#
loop_
_entity_poly.entity_id
_entity_poly.type
_entity_poly.pdbx_seq_one_letter_code
_entity_poly.pdbx_strand_id
1 'polypeptide(L)'
;MKFSLQKLGIIVLLTANAGLHLSAQDKLSLKQVNKRIDAAQLAIAKVLVRSSIDNEGKAMISKFLKFEIDSMQKVIKNDKTLKDQEKVMALNCESYFLETLKTEIESKSIDLYEVSEDQKTFIPLWETIRTEQSCSSIIGDLGIKSANLMAAVFKEYPQSAKIRDLAILKSLERNPDKIMSFLSSKPDFSLRDSLLFIFANNEPERFIIAAKGAKDEGLLKLINQQNSPLIKTLISLADEKNFKDYLPFAGLLSQNKITLATIDEARKVPSNYFKLMVDAELINQSMTVAGSVPVYRMPLRQYLKNYALHFYTDVINSLHEEPSEKARYFVLDDLRPQDLYFVLIGSENDIYTSSYLYTYKKLMSAFRVNHYDSLFQLVNNDRYRKFLLLAGRYSTLSSFLKQMQPDTRVGIINRFMNALEVNEGNGLEETINVAETFPGIIHDNELEALTLREIDNNYKRTRNINSYHGMKLYTVLKEIFAAVKSIESGNKKVLPPELNGYFKLPHNSLRSKSGVINQLALFYGDDDGKASFNLFMGNFADASKWSIEKNANWVTIKSKKLYPIAVYANLPLNNEEGLDIKAQELLKDYLKDQSIRPRLLIHRGHSYHLANSIKSVTNMTALAILGSCGGYKELFNIQEKSPAVQVISSKQVGSQQVNGPMIRIINERLLEGKDIDWPEIWSELDKQLRSNKLAYDYFREYIPPYKNISLLVATLYYSGTEIRTGEEHNLSGN
;
A
#
# COMPACT_ATOMS: atom_id res chain seq x y z
N MET A 1 -13.63 -13.39 -22.21
CA MET A 1 -13.06 -14.69 -21.88
C MET A 1 -11.91 -14.99 -22.84
N LYS A 2 -10.75 -14.36 -22.62
CA LYS A 2 -9.40 -14.59 -23.23
C LYS A 2 -8.46 -13.51 -22.72
N PHE A 3 -8.18 -13.54 -21.42
CA PHE A 3 -7.08 -12.74 -20.82
C PHE A 3 -6.42 -13.62 -19.76
N SER A 4 -5.10 -13.67 -19.81
CA SER A 4 -4.23 -14.22 -18.77
C SER A 4 -3.50 -15.53 -19.05
N LEU A 5 -2.97 -15.72 -20.23
CA LEU A 5 -1.92 -16.73 -20.45
C LEU A 5 -0.51 -16.12 -20.56
N GLN A 6 -0.38 -14.79 -20.64
CA GLN A 6 0.92 -14.14 -20.80
C GLN A 6 1.69 -13.87 -19.49
N LYS A 7 1.02 -13.80 -18.31
CA LYS A 7 1.72 -13.64 -17.04
C LYS A 7 2.15 -14.95 -16.38
N LEU A 8 1.62 -16.08 -16.81
CA LEU A 8 2.09 -17.40 -16.35
C LEU A 8 3.37 -17.85 -17.06
N GLY A 9 3.66 -17.27 -18.23
CA GLY A 9 4.85 -17.58 -19.02
C GLY A 9 6.16 -17.12 -18.39
N ILE A 10 6.14 -16.13 -17.49
CA ILE A 10 7.39 -15.57 -16.93
C ILE A 10 7.96 -16.46 -15.82
N ILE A 11 7.12 -17.13 -15.03
CA ILE A 11 7.61 -18.04 -13.97
C ILE A 11 8.06 -19.40 -14.55
N VAL A 12 7.47 -19.85 -15.65
CA VAL A 12 7.85 -21.12 -16.33
C VAL A 12 8.93 -20.87 -17.41
N LEU A 13 9.03 -19.66 -17.98
CA LEU A 13 10.04 -19.33 -19.00
C LEU A 13 11.42 -19.02 -18.41
N LEU A 14 11.54 -18.69 -17.12
CA LEU A 14 12.85 -18.66 -16.44
C LEU A 14 13.43 -20.05 -16.21
N THR A 15 12.60 -21.12 -16.28
CA THR A 15 13.10 -22.50 -16.23
C THR A 15 13.29 -23.16 -17.62
N ALA A 16 12.78 -22.57 -18.70
CA ALA A 16 12.77 -23.21 -20.02
C ALA A 16 13.69 -22.56 -21.07
N ASN A 17 14.16 -21.33 -20.88
CA ASN A 17 15.03 -20.65 -21.86
C ASN A 17 16.45 -20.31 -21.38
N ALA A 18 16.85 -20.72 -20.16
CA ALA A 18 18.26 -20.86 -19.78
C ALA A 18 18.79 -22.29 -20.02
N GLY A 19 18.17 -23.00 -20.94
CA GLY A 19 18.69 -24.22 -21.49
C GLY A 19 19.85 -23.99 -22.45
N LEU A 20 20.90 -23.29 -21.99
CA LEU A 20 22.24 -23.60 -22.46
C LEU A 20 22.57 -24.96 -21.85
N HIS A 21 22.33 -26.00 -22.64
CA HIS A 21 22.93 -27.31 -22.41
C HIS A 21 24.39 -27.15 -22.11
N LEU A 22 24.75 -27.18 -20.85
CA LEU A 22 26.11 -27.57 -20.40
C LEU A 22 26.22 -29.10 -20.51
N SER A 23 26.14 -29.61 -21.74
CA SER A 23 26.65 -30.92 -22.05
C SER A 23 28.17 -30.82 -22.01
N ALA A 24 28.83 -31.62 -21.18
CA ALA A 24 30.28 -31.68 -21.00
C ALA A 24 30.88 -30.31 -20.66
N GLN A 25 30.69 -29.84 -19.43
CA GLN A 25 31.38 -28.67 -18.91
C GLN A 25 32.89 -29.01 -18.91
N ASP A 26 33.66 -28.32 -19.73
CA ASP A 26 35.05 -28.08 -19.48
C ASP A 26 35.20 -27.60 -18.04
N LYS A 27 35.86 -28.37 -17.18
CA LYS A 27 36.07 -28.04 -15.77
C LYS A 27 36.83 -26.72 -15.70
N LEU A 28 36.08 -25.60 -15.51
CA LEU A 28 36.67 -24.28 -15.35
C LEU A 28 37.72 -24.33 -14.25
N SER A 29 38.88 -23.77 -14.50
CA SER A 29 39.91 -23.63 -13.46
C SER A 29 39.55 -22.48 -12.54
N LEU A 30 40.04 -22.51 -11.32
CA LEU A 30 39.88 -21.44 -10.33
C LEU A 30 40.24 -20.05 -10.91
N LYS A 31 41.31 -20.02 -11.77
CA LYS A 31 41.76 -18.80 -12.44
C LYS A 31 40.75 -18.28 -13.46
N GLN A 32 40.07 -19.17 -14.20
CA GLN A 32 39.07 -18.78 -15.20
C GLN A 32 37.79 -18.21 -14.57
N VAL A 33 37.32 -18.83 -13.48
CA VAL A 33 36.13 -18.33 -12.76
C VAL A 33 36.40 -16.96 -12.13
N ASN A 34 37.53 -16.76 -11.49
CA ASN A 34 37.89 -15.43 -10.93
C ASN A 34 37.94 -14.37 -12.04
N LYS A 35 38.54 -14.65 -13.20
CA LYS A 35 38.54 -13.72 -14.34
C LYS A 35 37.11 -13.39 -14.83
N ARG A 36 36.17 -14.34 -14.75
CA ARG A 36 34.76 -14.14 -15.11
C ARG A 36 34.08 -13.21 -14.14
N ILE A 37 34.33 -13.35 -12.83
CA ILE A 37 33.81 -12.44 -11.78
C ILE A 37 34.35 -11.03 -11.99
N ASP A 38 35.68 -10.87 -12.16
CA ASP A 38 36.31 -9.57 -12.40
C ASP A 38 35.71 -8.88 -13.66
N ALA A 39 35.49 -9.65 -14.72
CA ALA A 39 34.86 -9.16 -15.94
C ALA A 39 33.38 -8.73 -15.72
N ALA A 40 32.62 -9.47 -14.92
CA ALA A 40 31.25 -9.13 -14.56
C ALA A 40 31.18 -7.85 -13.72
N GLN A 41 32.04 -7.68 -12.71
CA GLN A 41 32.19 -6.46 -11.94
C GLN A 41 32.44 -5.24 -12.84
N LEU A 42 33.39 -5.36 -13.78
CA LEU A 42 33.70 -4.29 -14.73
C LEU A 42 32.52 -3.98 -15.65
N ALA A 43 31.80 -5.01 -16.10
CA ALA A 43 30.61 -4.83 -16.95
C ALA A 43 29.50 -4.11 -16.20
N ILE A 44 29.23 -4.50 -14.94
CA ILE A 44 28.23 -3.83 -14.10
C ILE A 44 28.62 -2.37 -13.87
N ALA A 45 29.88 -2.08 -13.54
CA ALA A 45 30.34 -0.71 -13.34
C ALA A 45 30.08 0.19 -14.58
N LYS A 46 30.26 -0.34 -15.80
CA LYS A 46 29.96 0.39 -17.05
C LYS A 46 28.47 0.65 -17.25
N VAL A 47 27.63 -0.33 -16.95
CA VAL A 47 26.16 -0.19 -17.08
C VAL A 47 25.63 0.76 -16.02
N LEU A 48 26.16 0.69 -14.80
CA LEU A 48 25.77 1.50 -13.67
C LEU A 48 25.94 3.00 -13.94
N VAL A 49 27.03 3.42 -14.58
CA VAL A 49 27.26 4.82 -14.96
C VAL A 49 26.12 5.37 -15.84
N ARG A 50 25.57 4.53 -16.74
CA ARG A 50 24.53 4.91 -17.70
C ARG A 50 23.10 4.68 -17.21
N SER A 51 22.97 4.06 -16.04
CA SER A 51 21.66 3.74 -15.46
C SER A 51 20.96 4.97 -14.88
N SER A 52 19.64 4.88 -14.71
CA SER A 52 18.80 5.88 -14.04
C SER A 52 18.82 5.75 -12.50
N ILE A 53 19.64 4.87 -11.94
CA ILE A 53 19.82 4.71 -10.49
C ILE A 53 20.39 6.00 -9.93
N ASP A 54 19.93 6.44 -8.77
CA ASP A 54 20.43 7.63 -8.09
C ASP A 54 21.90 7.47 -7.62
N ASN A 55 22.52 8.55 -7.21
CA ASN A 55 23.94 8.55 -6.84
C ASN A 55 24.20 7.67 -5.62
N GLU A 56 23.29 7.57 -4.70
CA GLU A 56 23.42 6.76 -3.49
C GLU A 56 23.31 5.27 -3.80
N GLY A 57 22.36 4.87 -4.62
CA GLY A 57 22.26 3.51 -5.13
C GLY A 57 23.46 3.11 -5.97
N LYS A 58 23.97 4.01 -6.82
CA LYS A 58 25.23 3.80 -7.54
C LYS A 58 26.42 3.61 -6.61
N ALA A 59 26.51 4.41 -5.55
CA ALA A 59 27.55 4.29 -4.54
C ALA A 59 27.45 2.97 -3.77
N MET A 60 26.23 2.56 -3.38
CA MET A 60 25.98 1.29 -2.71
C MET A 60 26.42 0.10 -3.57
N ILE A 61 25.97 0.03 -4.84
CA ILE A 61 26.35 -1.06 -5.75
C ILE A 61 27.86 -1.04 -6.01
N SER A 62 28.45 0.15 -6.19
CA SER A 62 29.89 0.27 -6.41
C SER A 62 30.71 -0.21 -5.21
N LYS A 63 30.25 0.11 -3.99
CA LYS A 63 30.85 -0.39 -2.74
C LYS A 63 30.76 -1.91 -2.66
N PHE A 64 29.58 -2.46 -2.94
CA PHE A 64 29.34 -3.89 -3.00
C PHE A 64 30.31 -4.58 -3.96
N LEU A 65 30.36 -4.15 -5.22
CA LEU A 65 31.23 -4.72 -6.23
C LEU A 65 32.71 -4.66 -5.84
N LYS A 66 33.16 -3.57 -5.23
CA LYS A 66 34.58 -3.32 -4.98
C LYS A 66 35.09 -3.97 -3.70
N PHE A 67 34.28 -4.08 -2.66
CA PHE A 67 34.72 -4.53 -1.35
C PHE A 67 34.16 -5.88 -0.94
N GLU A 68 32.89 -6.13 -1.26
CA GLU A 68 32.20 -7.32 -0.73
C GLU A 68 32.37 -8.51 -1.64
N ILE A 69 32.25 -8.34 -2.95
CA ILE A 69 32.56 -9.40 -3.93
C ILE A 69 34.02 -9.85 -3.80
N ASP A 70 34.95 -8.89 -3.74
CA ASP A 70 36.37 -9.23 -3.56
C ASP A 70 36.61 -9.96 -2.22
N SER A 71 35.90 -9.59 -1.16
CA SER A 71 35.92 -10.25 0.14
C SER A 71 35.38 -11.68 0.06
N MET A 72 34.24 -11.89 -0.63
CA MET A 72 33.64 -13.21 -0.84
C MET A 72 34.59 -14.13 -1.61
N GLN A 73 35.12 -13.65 -2.75
CA GLN A 73 36.13 -14.37 -3.51
C GLN A 73 37.34 -14.77 -2.63
N LYS A 74 37.80 -13.83 -1.77
CA LYS A 74 38.94 -14.07 -0.88
C LYS A 74 38.65 -15.13 0.19
N VAL A 75 37.43 -15.06 0.79
CA VAL A 75 36.98 -16.07 1.78
C VAL A 75 36.94 -17.45 1.15
N ILE A 76 36.26 -17.60 0.00
CA ILE A 76 36.15 -18.89 -0.70
C ILE A 76 37.53 -19.42 -1.14
N LYS A 77 38.33 -18.55 -1.72
CA LYS A 77 39.68 -18.93 -2.24
C LYS A 77 40.63 -19.39 -1.14
N ASN A 78 40.61 -18.74 0.02
CA ASN A 78 41.52 -19.00 1.13
C ASN A 78 40.99 -20.08 2.09
N ASP A 79 39.79 -20.57 1.93
CA ASP A 79 39.28 -21.67 2.73
C ASP A 79 40.05 -22.96 2.43
N LYS A 80 40.81 -23.40 3.42
CA LYS A 80 41.64 -24.61 3.34
C LYS A 80 40.84 -25.91 3.49
N THR A 81 39.59 -25.82 3.90
CA THR A 81 38.68 -26.96 4.06
C THR A 81 38.04 -27.39 2.73
N LEU A 82 38.05 -26.50 1.73
CA LEU A 82 37.46 -26.71 0.41
C LEU A 82 38.48 -27.26 -0.60
N LYS A 83 38.03 -28.24 -1.39
CA LYS A 83 38.74 -28.66 -2.59
C LYS A 83 38.56 -27.65 -3.72
N ASP A 84 39.46 -27.64 -4.69
CA ASP A 84 39.39 -26.68 -5.82
C ASP A 84 38.07 -26.75 -6.60
N GLN A 85 37.47 -27.93 -6.75
CA GLN A 85 36.16 -28.08 -7.40
C GLN A 85 35.02 -27.40 -6.60
N GLU A 86 35.05 -27.48 -5.28
CA GLU A 86 34.07 -26.84 -4.40
C GLU A 86 34.23 -25.31 -4.43
N LYS A 87 35.49 -24.83 -4.46
CA LYS A 87 35.76 -23.39 -4.65
C LYS A 87 35.28 -22.89 -6.00
N VAL A 88 35.49 -23.64 -7.07
CA VAL A 88 34.99 -23.30 -8.42
C VAL A 88 33.47 -23.25 -8.44
N MET A 89 32.81 -24.19 -7.79
CA MET A 89 31.34 -24.21 -7.70
C MET A 89 30.79 -22.98 -6.95
N ALA A 90 31.37 -22.64 -5.80
CA ALA A 90 31.00 -21.46 -5.03
C ALA A 90 31.20 -20.15 -5.81
N LEU A 91 32.34 -20.00 -6.48
CA LEU A 91 32.64 -18.83 -7.31
C LEU A 91 31.78 -18.74 -8.57
N ASN A 92 31.31 -19.87 -9.12
CA ASN A 92 30.32 -19.87 -10.20
C ASN A 92 28.96 -19.31 -9.72
N CYS A 93 28.55 -19.62 -8.50
CA CYS A 93 27.32 -19.01 -7.91
C CYS A 93 27.46 -17.48 -7.79
N GLU A 94 28.61 -17.00 -7.34
CA GLU A 94 28.91 -15.57 -7.27
C GLU A 94 28.91 -14.92 -8.67
N SER A 95 29.49 -15.55 -9.67
CA SER A 95 29.45 -15.08 -11.05
C SER A 95 28.01 -15.00 -11.59
N TYR A 96 27.19 -16.01 -11.32
CA TYR A 96 25.78 -16.02 -11.73
C TYR A 96 24.97 -14.91 -11.05
N PHE A 97 25.22 -14.67 -9.77
CA PHE A 97 24.62 -13.57 -9.03
C PHE A 97 24.92 -12.22 -9.68
N LEU A 98 26.17 -11.96 -10.03
CA LEU A 98 26.60 -10.73 -10.69
C LEU A 98 25.98 -10.58 -12.10
N GLU A 99 25.87 -11.66 -12.88
CA GLU A 99 25.24 -11.63 -14.20
C GLU A 99 23.73 -11.27 -14.09
N THR A 100 23.06 -11.77 -13.06
CA THR A 100 21.67 -11.43 -12.79
C THR A 100 21.53 -9.96 -12.40
N LEU A 101 22.37 -9.47 -11.48
CA LEU A 101 22.40 -8.06 -11.07
C LEU A 101 22.61 -7.12 -12.27
N LYS A 102 23.55 -7.47 -13.16
CA LYS A 102 23.76 -6.71 -14.41
C LYS A 102 22.49 -6.63 -15.26
N THR A 103 21.82 -7.76 -15.44
CA THR A 103 20.59 -7.85 -16.24
C THR A 103 19.47 -7.01 -15.64
N GLU A 104 19.34 -6.98 -14.32
CA GLU A 104 18.34 -6.15 -13.63
C GLU A 104 18.61 -4.65 -13.78
N ILE A 105 19.89 -4.23 -13.73
CA ILE A 105 20.27 -2.84 -13.99
C ILE A 105 19.94 -2.45 -15.44
N GLU A 106 20.28 -3.30 -16.42
CA GLU A 106 20.04 -3.07 -17.84
C GLU A 106 18.54 -3.00 -18.18
N SER A 107 17.71 -3.87 -17.58
CA SER A 107 16.26 -3.92 -17.76
C SER A 107 15.49 -2.90 -16.92
N LYS A 108 16.17 -2.15 -16.06
CA LYS A 108 15.57 -1.20 -15.10
C LYS A 108 14.59 -1.88 -14.11
N SER A 109 14.78 -3.16 -13.85
CA SER A 109 13.97 -3.96 -12.90
C SER A 109 14.64 -4.13 -11.53
N ILE A 110 15.78 -3.49 -11.32
CA ILE A 110 16.55 -3.58 -10.09
C ILE A 110 15.78 -2.95 -8.93
N ASP A 111 15.74 -3.65 -7.81
CA ASP A 111 15.31 -3.14 -6.51
C ASP A 111 16.52 -3.06 -5.58
N LEU A 112 16.90 -1.84 -5.19
CA LEU A 112 18.10 -1.61 -4.38
C LEU A 112 17.97 -2.18 -2.96
N TYR A 113 16.74 -2.31 -2.45
CA TYR A 113 16.50 -2.98 -1.18
C TYR A 113 16.80 -4.49 -1.30
N GLU A 114 16.26 -5.16 -2.31
CA GLU A 114 16.50 -6.58 -2.56
C GLU A 114 18.00 -6.85 -2.78
N VAL A 115 18.70 -6.02 -3.55
CA VAL A 115 20.17 -6.16 -3.74
C VAL A 115 20.92 -6.13 -2.42
N SER A 116 20.55 -5.22 -1.50
CA SER A 116 21.17 -5.13 -0.16
C SER A 116 20.93 -6.39 0.67
N GLU A 117 19.71 -6.96 0.60
CA GLU A 117 19.37 -8.20 1.33
C GLU A 117 20.02 -9.43 0.69
N ASP A 118 20.01 -9.54 -0.63
CA ASP A 118 20.66 -10.63 -1.37
C ASP A 118 22.16 -10.68 -1.08
N GLN A 119 22.79 -9.52 -1.02
CA GLN A 119 24.21 -9.38 -0.65
C GLN A 119 24.52 -9.95 0.73
N LYS A 120 23.72 -9.58 1.74
CA LYS A 120 23.91 -10.05 3.12
C LYS A 120 23.62 -11.53 3.29
N THR A 121 22.77 -12.06 2.42
CA THR A 121 22.28 -13.45 2.50
C THR A 121 23.21 -14.46 1.81
N PHE A 122 23.95 -14.04 0.79
CA PHE A 122 24.73 -14.97 -0.05
C PHE A 122 25.71 -15.84 0.77
N ILE A 123 26.61 -15.24 1.56
CA ILE A 123 27.60 -15.99 2.34
C ILE A 123 26.97 -16.84 3.43
N PRO A 124 26.05 -16.33 4.29
CA PRO A 124 25.36 -17.17 5.27
C PRO A 124 24.61 -18.35 4.64
N LEU A 125 23.96 -18.14 3.50
CA LEU A 125 23.25 -19.22 2.80
C LEU A 125 24.24 -20.25 2.23
N TRP A 126 25.33 -19.80 1.59
CA TRP A 126 26.37 -20.68 1.10
C TRP A 126 26.99 -21.53 2.22
N GLU A 127 27.34 -20.95 3.36
CA GLU A 127 27.87 -21.68 4.51
C GLU A 127 26.88 -22.71 5.06
N THR A 128 25.60 -22.34 5.15
CA THR A 128 24.51 -23.23 5.58
C THR A 128 24.36 -24.42 4.63
N ILE A 129 24.44 -24.17 3.31
CA ILE A 129 24.36 -25.22 2.28
C ILE A 129 25.54 -26.19 2.39
N ARG A 130 26.76 -25.69 2.50
CA ARG A 130 27.99 -26.54 2.53
C ARG A 130 28.12 -27.35 3.83
N THR A 131 27.54 -26.84 4.94
CA THR A 131 27.51 -27.54 6.24
C THR A 131 26.29 -28.42 6.44
N GLU A 132 25.46 -28.58 5.39
CA GLU A 132 24.23 -29.37 5.38
C GLU A 132 23.21 -28.98 6.44
N GLN A 133 23.24 -27.73 6.88
CA GLN A 133 22.26 -27.16 7.83
C GLN A 133 20.96 -26.76 7.14
N SER A 134 19.93 -26.47 7.95
CA SER A 134 18.63 -26.03 7.41
C SER A 134 18.67 -24.60 6.87
N CYS A 135 18.28 -24.42 5.62
CA CYS A 135 18.14 -23.10 4.97
C CYS A 135 16.81 -22.43 5.24
N SER A 136 15.91 -23.06 6.02
CA SER A 136 14.50 -22.63 6.12
C SER A 136 14.33 -21.23 6.71
N SER A 137 15.10 -20.84 7.75
CA SER A 137 15.03 -19.49 8.31
C SER A 137 15.54 -18.44 7.33
N ILE A 138 16.69 -18.70 6.70
CA ILE A 138 17.31 -17.75 5.76
C ILE A 138 16.38 -17.49 4.57
N ILE A 139 15.88 -18.54 3.92
CA ILE A 139 14.97 -18.41 2.77
C ILE A 139 13.59 -17.86 3.23
N GLY A 140 13.15 -18.20 4.44
CA GLY A 140 11.91 -17.70 5.04
C GLY A 140 11.91 -16.17 5.21
N ASP A 141 13.05 -15.59 5.54
CA ASP A 141 13.20 -14.14 5.77
C ASP A 141 13.32 -13.32 4.47
N LEU A 142 13.65 -13.96 3.33
CA LEU A 142 13.79 -13.28 2.04
C LEU A 142 12.47 -12.90 1.38
N GLY A 143 12.48 -11.86 0.54
CA GLY A 143 11.44 -11.58 -0.45
C GLY A 143 11.31 -12.72 -1.48
N ILE A 144 10.15 -12.80 -2.18
CA ILE A 144 9.92 -13.88 -3.18
C ILE A 144 10.97 -13.82 -4.29
N LYS A 145 11.32 -12.62 -4.76
CA LYS A 145 12.29 -12.43 -5.83
C LYS A 145 13.68 -12.88 -5.39
N SER A 146 14.11 -12.45 -4.20
CA SER A 146 15.38 -12.87 -3.60
C SER A 146 15.43 -14.37 -3.33
N ALA A 147 14.36 -14.99 -2.80
CA ALA A 147 14.28 -16.44 -2.60
C ALA A 147 14.42 -17.22 -3.92
N ASN A 148 13.76 -16.77 -4.99
CA ASN A 148 13.87 -17.37 -6.33
C ASN A 148 15.28 -17.15 -6.93
N LEU A 149 15.89 -15.98 -6.72
CA LEU A 149 17.27 -15.70 -7.14
C LEU A 149 18.25 -16.65 -6.43
N MET A 150 18.14 -16.79 -5.11
CA MET A 150 19.01 -17.71 -4.35
C MET A 150 18.82 -19.16 -4.77
N ALA A 151 17.58 -19.60 -5.05
CA ALA A 151 17.31 -20.93 -5.59
C ALA A 151 17.96 -21.16 -6.96
N ALA A 152 18.02 -20.14 -7.82
CA ALA A 152 18.68 -20.19 -9.11
C ALA A 152 20.21 -20.13 -9.00
N VAL A 153 20.73 -19.27 -8.11
CA VAL A 153 22.18 -19.09 -7.85
C VAL A 153 22.80 -20.40 -7.36
N PHE A 154 22.17 -21.08 -6.42
CA PHE A 154 22.71 -22.31 -5.80
C PHE A 154 22.23 -23.60 -6.46
N LYS A 155 21.67 -23.55 -7.68
CA LYS A 155 21.05 -24.68 -8.38
C LYS A 155 21.94 -25.92 -8.54
N GLU A 156 23.27 -25.73 -8.60
CA GLU A 156 24.23 -26.81 -8.78
C GLU A 156 24.64 -27.53 -7.47
N TYR A 157 24.21 -26.97 -6.32
CA TYR A 157 24.51 -27.63 -5.04
C TYR A 157 23.54 -28.78 -4.75
N PRO A 158 23.98 -29.83 -4.03
CA PRO A 158 23.15 -31.01 -3.71
C PRO A 158 21.85 -30.64 -2.99
N GLN A 159 21.88 -29.58 -2.17
CA GLN A 159 20.72 -29.11 -1.41
C GLN A 159 19.80 -28.13 -2.16
N SER A 160 20.09 -27.83 -3.42
CA SER A 160 19.31 -26.90 -4.25
C SER A 160 17.83 -27.25 -4.32
N ALA A 161 17.47 -28.54 -4.26
CA ALA A 161 16.08 -28.98 -4.24
C ALA A 161 15.31 -28.39 -3.05
N LYS A 162 15.89 -28.41 -1.83
CA LYS A 162 15.28 -27.83 -0.63
C LYS A 162 15.08 -26.32 -0.75
N ILE A 163 16.09 -25.61 -1.27
CA ILE A 163 15.99 -24.14 -1.47
C ILE A 163 14.88 -23.83 -2.47
N ARG A 164 14.83 -24.56 -3.59
CA ARG A 164 13.77 -24.42 -4.60
C ARG A 164 12.38 -24.69 -4.02
N ASP A 165 12.24 -25.76 -3.24
CA ASP A 165 10.95 -26.10 -2.63
C ASP A 165 10.49 -25.04 -1.63
N LEU A 166 11.41 -24.43 -0.85
CA LEU A 166 11.12 -23.29 0.03
C LEU A 166 10.73 -22.03 -0.77
N ALA A 167 11.42 -21.75 -1.87
CA ALA A 167 11.07 -20.62 -2.75
C ALA A 167 9.67 -20.82 -3.41
N ILE A 168 9.34 -22.06 -3.81
CA ILE A 168 8.00 -22.42 -4.32
C ILE A 168 6.94 -22.23 -3.23
N LEU A 169 7.19 -22.75 -2.01
CA LEU A 169 6.31 -22.56 -0.85
C LEU A 169 5.98 -21.08 -0.65
N LYS A 170 7.01 -20.24 -0.58
CA LYS A 170 6.88 -18.80 -0.40
C LYS A 170 6.08 -18.12 -1.53
N SER A 171 6.30 -18.54 -2.76
CA SER A 171 5.57 -18.02 -3.93
C SER A 171 4.08 -18.41 -3.92
N LEU A 172 3.77 -19.61 -3.46
CA LEU A 172 2.39 -20.12 -3.35
C LEU A 172 1.67 -19.55 -2.11
N GLU A 173 2.38 -19.22 -1.04
CA GLU A 173 1.82 -18.55 0.13
C GLU A 173 1.15 -17.21 -0.24
N ARG A 174 1.74 -16.47 -1.18
CA ARG A 174 1.12 -15.22 -1.71
C ARG A 174 0.06 -15.45 -2.81
N ASN A 175 -0.04 -16.67 -3.33
CA ASN A 175 -1.01 -17.05 -4.35
C ASN A 175 -1.78 -18.31 -3.94
N PRO A 176 -2.51 -18.27 -2.83
CA PRO A 176 -3.12 -19.48 -2.23
C PRO A 176 -4.15 -20.16 -3.14
N ASP A 177 -4.76 -19.44 -4.07
CA ASP A 177 -5.66 -19.96 -5.10
C ASP A 177 -5.00 -20.98 -6.05
N LYS A 178 -3.67 -20.98 -6.15
CA LYS A 178 -2.92 -21.93 -6.98
C LYS A 178 -2.48 -23.18 -6.23
N ILE A 179 -2.61 -23.23 -4.90
CA ILE A 179 -2.08 -24.33 -4.07
C ILE A 179 -2.74 -25.65 -4.46
N MET A 180 -4.06 -25.71 -4.57
CA MET A 180 -4.76 -26.97 -4.86
C MET A 180 -4.42 -27.50 -6.25
N SER A 181 -4.37 -26.67 -7.28
CA SER A 181 -3.97 -27.07 -8.63
C SER A 181 -2.51 -27.49 -8.70
N PHE A 182 -1.63 -26.86 -7.93
CA PHE A 182 -0.24 -27.27 -7.82
C PHE A 182 -0.11 -28.65 -7.15
N LEU A 183 -0.80 -28.87 -6.03
CA LEU A 183 -0.76 -30.16 -5.31
C LEU A 183 -1.38 -31.31 -6.12
N SER A 184 -2.44 -31.06 -6.91
CA SER A 184 -2.97 -32.05 -7.84
C SER A 184 -1.96 -32.43 -8.92
N SER A 185 -1.12 -31.48 -9.38
CA SER A 185 -0.08 -31.75 -10.38
C SER A 185 1.22 -32.35 -9.80
N LYS A 186 1.48 -32.13 -8.50
CA LYS A 186 2.69 -32.57 -7.78
C LYS A 186 2.33 -33.08 -6.38
N PRO A 187 1.64 -34.22 -6.26
CA PRO A 187 1.17 -34.74 -4.97
C PRO A 187 2.33 -35.22 -4.07
N ASP A 188 3.50 -35.46 -4.63
CA ASP A 188 4.73 -35.86 -3.94
C ASP A 188 5.63 -34.69 -3.52
N PHE A 189 5.17 -33.44 -3.67
CA PHE A 189 5.94 -32.27 -3.27
C PHE A 189 6.35 -32.35 -1.80
N SER A 190 7.63 -32.10 -1.52
CA SER A 190 8.23 -32.32 -0.19
C SER A 190 7.58 -31.51 0.93
N LEU A 191 7.05 -30.32 0.61
CA LEU A 191 6.38 -29.40 1.56
C LEU A 191 4.87 -29.34 1.35
N ARG A 192 4.26 -30.40 0.83
CA ARG A 192 2.81 -30.47 0.55
C ARG A 192 1.93 -30.23 1.77
N ASP A 193 2.33 -30.78 2.93
CA ASP A 193 1.58 -30.62 4.17
C ASP A 193 1.60 -29.18 4.67
N SER A 194 2.75 -28.50 4.51
CA SER A 194 2.88 -27.06 4.78
C SER A 194 2.01 -26.22 3.85
N LEU A 195 1.95 -26.56 2.56
CA LEU A 195 1.07 -25.86 1.60
C LEU A 195 -0.40 -26.03 1.93
N LEU A 196 -0.84 -27.24 2.29
CA LEU A 196 -2.21 -27.49 2.71
C LEU A 196 -2.56 -26.70 3.97
N PHE A 197 -1.64 -26.68 4.95
CA PHE A 197 -1.83 -25.90 6.15
C PHE A 197 -1.94 -24.40 5.87
N ILE A 198 -1.05 -23.85 5.02
CA ILE A 198 -1.09 -22.45 4.59
C ILE A 198 -2.41 -22.13 3.92
N PHE A 199 -2.87 -22.98 3.01
CA PHE A 199 -4.15 -22.78 2.33
C PHE A 199 -5.33 -22.81 3.29
N ALA A 200 -5.37 -23.81 4.16
CA ALA A 200 -6.42 -23.93 5.19
C ALA A 200 -6.41 -22.75 6.18
N ASN A 201 -5.21 -22.26 6.53
CA ASN A 201 -5.05 -21.13 7.45
C ASN A 201 -5.42 -19.79 6.82
N ASN A 202 -5.06 -19.55 5.56
CA ASN A 202 -5.21 -18.23 4.93
C ASN A 202 -6.54 -18.09 4.18
N GLU A 203 -7.07 -19.17 3.61
CA GLU A 203 -8.26 -19.19 2.76
C GLU A 203 -9.26 -20.31 3.21
N PRO A 204 -9.73 -20.28 4.47
CA PRO A 204 -10.46 -21.40 5.06
C PRO A 204 -11.77 -21.76 4.35
N GLU A 205 -12.54 -20.77 3.91
CA GLU A 205 -13.77 -20.99 3.17
C GLU A 205 -13.48 -21.68 1.84
N ARG A 206 -12.48 -21.21 1.10
CA ARG A 206 -12.04 -21.80 -0.16
C ARG A 206 -11.46 -23.20 0.02
N PHE A 207 -10.71 -23.41 1.13
CA PHE A 207 -10.22 -24.75 1.49
C PHE A 207 -11.36 -25.72 1.68
N ILE A 208 -12.38 -25.37 2.46
CA ILE A 208 -13.57 -26.22 2.70
C ILE A 208 -14.28 -26.54 1.38
N ILE A 209 -14.52 -25.53 0.54
CA ILE A 209 -15.18 -25.72 -0.77
C ILE A 209 -14.33 -26.64 -1.66
N ALA A 210 -13.02 -26.45 -1.70
CA ALA A 210 -12.11 -27.26 -2.50
C ALA A 210 -12.02 -28.69 -1.96
N ALA A 211 -11.98 -28.89 -0.66
CA ALA A 211 -11.96 -30.21 -0.03
C ALA A 211 -13.25 -31.01 -0.30
N LYS A 212 -14.42 -30.35 -0.22
CA LYS A 212 -15.72 -30.97 -0.56
C LYS A 212 -15.90 -31.28 -2.06
N GLY A 213 -15.36 -30.41 -2.91
CA GLY A 213 -15.47 -30.51 -4.38
C GLY A 213 -14.36 -31.32 -5.05
N ALA A 214 -13.37 -31.78 -4.28
CA ALA A 214 -12.24 -32.52 -4.84
C ALA A 214 -12.68 -33.85 -5.47
N LYS A 215 -12.39 -34.00 -6.77
CA LYS A 215 -12.62 -35.25 -7.51
C LYS A 215 -11.34 -36.10 -7.65
N ASP A 216 -10.21 -35.53 -7.28
CA ASP A 216 -8.91 -36.16 -7.30
C ASP A 216 -8.71 -36.99 -6.03
N GLU A 217 -8.71 -38.34 -6.19
CA GLU A 217 -8.55 -39.27 -5.08
C GLU A 217 -7.23 -39.07 -4.32
N GLY A 218 -6.15 -38.69 -5.01
CA GLY A 218 -4.86 -38.41 -4.41
C GLY A 218 -4.92 -37.21 -3.48
N LEU A 219 -5.59 -36.14 -3.91
CA LEU A 219 -5.78 -34.93 -3.12
C LEU A 219 -6.70 -35.16 -1.92
N LEU A 220 -7.82 -35.91 -2.10
CA LEU A 220 -8.70 -36.28 -0.99
C LEU A 220 -7.97 -37.13 0.05
N LYS A 221 -7.17 -38.11 -0.40
CA LYS A 221 -6.33 -38.90 0.50
C LYS A 221 -5.34 -38.04 1.27
N LEU A 222 -4.68 -37.08 0.59
CA LEU A 222 -3.74 -36.15 1.21
C LEU A 222 -4.42 -35.29 2.28
N ILE A 223 -5.61 -34.77 2.00
CA ILE A 223 -6.37 -33.93 2.95
C ILE A 223 -6.79 -34.76 4.17
N ASN A 224 -7.32 -35.99 3.95
CA ASN A 224 -7.79 -36.85 5.02
C ASN A 224 -6.67 -37.45 5.89
N GLN A 225 -5.45 -37.51 5.37
CA GLN A 225 -4.28 -37.99 6.11
C GLN A 225 -3.63 -36.88 6.98
N GLN A 226 -4.12 -35.64 6.88
CA GLN A 226 -3.55 -34.53 7.66
C GLN A 226 -3.78 -34.71 9.16
N ASN A 227 -2.73 -34.52 9.95
CA ASN A 227 -2.78 -34.55 11.42
C ASN A 227 -3.02 -33.19 12.05
N SER A 228 -3.05 -32.11 11.24
CA SER A 228 -3.28 -30.75 11.71
C SER A 228 -4.64 -30.61 12.42
N PRO A 229 -4.69 -30.18 13.69
CA PRO A 229 -5.96 -29.93 14.38
C PRO A 229 -6.83 -28.91 13.66
N LEU A 230 -6.23 -27.87 13.07
CA LEU A 230 -6.96 -26.85 12.28
C LEU A 230 -7.65 -27.48 11.07
N ILE A 231 -6.92 -28.27 10.27
CA ILE A 231 -7.49 -28.92 9.08
C ILE A 231 -8.65 -29.84 9.46
N LYS A 232 -8.48 -30.65 10.53
CA LYS A 232 -9.55 -31.52 11.05
C LYS A 232 -10.78 -30.72 11.49
N THR A 233 -10.57 -29.60 12.18
CA THR A 233 -11.65 -28.70 12.60
C THR A 233 -12.37 -28.10 11.37
N LEU A 234 -11.65 -27.59 10.37
CA LEU A 234 -12.27 -27.04 9.18
C LEU A 234 -13.07 -28.07 8.39
N ILE A 235 -12.59 -29.33 8.31
CA ILE A 235 -13.33 -30.43 7.70
C ILE A 235 -14.61 -30.75 8.49
N SER A 236 -14.55 -30.79 9.83
CA SER A 236 -15.74 -31.04 10.67
C SER A 236 -16.76 -29.89 10.57
N LEU A 237 -16.31 -28.65 10.51
CA LEU A 237 -17.18 -27.49 10.32
C LEU A 237 -17.87 -27.48 8.95
N ALA A 238 -17.27 -28.13 7.96
CA ALA A 238 -17.83 -28.22 6.62
C ALA A 238 -19.24 -28.81 6.58
N ASP A 239 -19.60 -29.69 7.51
CA ASP A 239 -20.89 -30.35 7.59
C ASP A 239 -21.94 -29.53 8.37
N GLU A 240 -21.52 -28.47 9.06
CA GLU A 240 -22.41 -27.58 9.78
C GLU A 240 -23.20 -26.66 8.81
N LYS A 241 -24.51 -26.51 9.06
CA LYS A 241 -25.41 -25.72 8.20
C LYS A 241 -24.95 -24.26 8.04
N ASN A 242 -24.39 -23.68 9.11
CA ASN A 242 -23.94 -22.29 9.16
C ASN A 242 -22.42 -22.22 9.41
N PHE A 243 -21.65 -23.06 8.73
CA PHE A 243 -20.20 -23.18 8.95
C PHE A 243 -19.47 -21.84 8.88
N LYS A 244 -19.94 -20.89 8.09
CA LYS A 244 -19.34 -19.56 7.96
C LYS A 244 -19.30 -18.78 9.30
N ASP A 245 -20.31 -18.98 10.16
CA ASP A 245 -20.37 -18.32 11.48
C ASP A 245 -19.34 -18.92 12.46
N TYR A 246 -18.86 -20.12 12.23
CA TYR A 246 -17.82 -20.73 13.04
C TYR A 246 -16.40 -20.46 12.56
N LEU A 247 -16.24 -20.08 11.28
CA LEU A 247 -14.93 -19.86 10.67
C LEU A 247 -14.06 -18.86 11.42
N PRO A 248 -14.56 -17.71 11.92
CA PRO A 248 -13.71 -16.78 12.67
C PRO A 248 -12.99 -17.44 13.85
N PHE A 249 -13.57 -18.48 14.41
CA PHE A 249 -13.11 -19.14 15.64
C PHE A 249 -12.38 -20.46 15.38
N ALA A 250 -12.18 -20.88 14.14
CA ALA A 250 -11.62 -22.20 13.80
C ALA A 250 -10.27 -22.48 14.49
N GLY A 251 -9.41 -21.45 14.64
CA GLY A 251 -8.14 -21.59 15.36
C GLY A 251 -8.31 -21.90 16.86
N LEU A 252 -9.26 -21.25 17.53
CA LEU A 252 -9.55 -21.49 18.96
C LEU A 252 -10.34 -22.79 19.16
N LEU A 253 -11.24 -23.15 18.24
CA LEU A 253 -11.93 -24.43 18.21
C LEU A 253 -10.93 -25.58 18.07
N SER A 254 -9.96 -25.47 17.17
CA SER A 254 -8.92 -26.48 16.97
C SER A 254 -8.02 -26.71 18.19
N GLN A 255 -7.98 -25.74 19.10
CA GLN A 255 -7.23 -25.78 20.36
C GLN A 255 -8.12 -26.06 21.57
N ASN A 256 -9.41 -26.36 21.40
CA ASN A 256 -10.42 -26.55 22.44
C ASN A 256 -10.52 -25.36 23.44
N LYS A 257 -10.22 -24.13 22.97
CA LYS A 257 -10.32 -22.91 23.80
C LYS A 257 -11.71 -22.27 23.75
N ILE A 258 -12.53 -22.66 22.79
CA ILE A 258 -13.92 -22.26 22.63
C ILE A 258 -14.73 -23.44 22.13
N THR A 259 -16.04 -23.43 22.33
CA THR A 259 -16.97 -24.49 21.86
C THR A 259 -17.95 -23.95 20.85
N LEU A 260 -18.55 -24.81 20.03
CA LEU A 260 -19.64 -24.44 19.11
C LEU A 260 -20.82 -23.83 19.87
N ALA A 261 -21.19 -24.40 21.02
CA ALA A 261 -22.27 -23.88 21.88
C ALA A 261 -22.02 -22.41 22.32
N THR A 262 -20.77 -22.04 22.63
CA THR A 262 -20.42 -20.66 22.98
C THR A 262 -20.65 -19.71 21.80
N ILE A 263 -20.29 -20.15 20.59
CA ILE A 263 -20.49 -19.36 19.37
C ILE A 263 -21.98 -19.26 19.04
N ASP A 264 -22.74 -20.35 19.18
CA ASP A 264 -24.18 -20.38 18.96
C ASP A 264 -24.93 -19.43 19.89
N GLU A 265 -24.50 -19.33 21.15
CA GLU A 265 -25.09 -18.36 22.08
C GLU A 265 -24.75 -16.93 21.67
N ALA A 266 -23.48 -16.65 21.36
CA ALA A 266 -23.03 -15.32 20.98
C ALA A 266 -23.71 -14.80 19.70
N ARG A 267 -23.86 -15.63 18.68
CA ARG A 267 -24.45 -15.21 17.38
C ARG A 267 -25.92 -14.85 17.42
N LYS A 268 -26.61 -15.16 18.53
CA LYS A 268 -28.01 -14.70 18.72
C LYS A 268 -28.13 -13.18 18.77
N VAL A 269 -27.07 -12.49 19.20
CA VAL A 269 -27.01 -11.03 19.30
C VAL A 269 -25.76 -10.54 18.56
N PRO A 270 -25.91 -9.71 17.51
CA PRO A 270 -24.76 -9.25 16.69
C PRO A 270 -23.62 -8.64 17.52
N SER A 271 -23.92 -7.82 18.54
CA SER A 271 -22.89 -7.22 19.39
C SER A 271 -22.15 -8.26 20.23
N ASN A 272 -22.80 -9.33 20.69
CA ASN A 272 -22.16 -10.41 21.45
C ASN A 272 -21.25 -11.25 20.55
N TYR A 273 -21.65 -11.48 19.30
CA TYR A 273 -20.80 -12.19 18.34
C TYR A 273 -19.53 -11.40 18.02
N PHE A 274 -19.65 -10.08 17.84
CA PHE A 274 -18.49 -9.20 17.67
C PHE A 274 -17.57 -9.20 18.89
N LYS A 275 -18.15 -9.06 20.10
CA LYS A 275 -17.40 -9.14 21.36
C LYS A 275 -16.62 -10.46 21.49
N LEU A 276 -17.22 -11.57 21.07
CA LEU A 276 -16.55 -12.86 21.07
C LEU A 276 -15.37 -12.90 20.09
N MET A 277 -15.49 -12.31 18.91
CA MET A 277 -14.36 -12.19 17.97
C MET A 277 -13.24 -11.30 18.53
N VAL A 278 -13.58 -10.20 19.21
CA VAL A 278 -12.60 -9.35 19.90
C VAL A 278 -11.87 -10.13 20.98
N ASP A 279 -12.60 -10.85 21.84
CA ASP A 279 -12.00 -11.66 22.89
C ASP A 279 -11.10 -12.77 22.31
N ALA A 280 -11.49 -13.39 21.20
CA ALA A 280 -10.69 -14.36 20.47
C ALA A 280 -9.36 -13.75 19.95
N GLU A 281 -9.39 -12.53 19.41
CA GLU A 281 -8.17 -11.84 18.96
C GLU A 281 -7.27 -11.47 20.16
N LEU A 282 -7.84 -11.03 21.29
CA LEU A 282 -7.08 -10.75 22.50
C LEU A 282 -6.42 -12.00 23.08
N ILE A 283 -7.06 -13.17 23.01
CA ILE A 283 -6.45 -14.47 23.35
C ILE A 283 -5.25 -14.72 22.44
N ASN A 284 -5.41 -14.57 21.11
CA ASN A 284 -4.32 -14.74 20.14
C ASN A 284 -3.17 -13.75 20.41
N GLN A 285 -3.49 -12.50 20.75
CA GLN A 285 -2.48 -11.50 21.09
C GLN A 285 -1.71 -11.87 22.36
N SER A 286 -2.40 -12.36 23.39
CA SER A 286 -1.76 -12.84 24.63
C SER A 286 -0.82 -14.02 24.35
N MET A 287 -1.19 -14.94 23.45
CA MET A 287 -0.31 -16.03 23.02
C MET A 287 0.93 -15.51 22.32
N THR A 288 0.77 -14.49 21.44
CA THR A 288 1.90 -13.87 20.74
C THR A 288 2.86 -13.19 21.72
N VAL A 289 2.34 -12.45 22.69
CA VAL A 289 3.16 -11.80 23.74
C VAL A 289 3.91 -12.85 24.58
N ALA A 290 3.32 -14.02 24.78
CA ALA A 290 3.96 -15.15 25.45
C ALA A 290 4.93 -15.95 24.56
N GLY A 291 5.24 -15.47 23.35
CA GLY A 291 6.19 -16.11 22.42
C GLY A 291 5.61 -17.28 21.62
N SER A 292 4.30 -17.49 21.65
CA SER A 292 3.61 -18.52 20.86
C SER A 292 3.10 -17.94 19.52
N VAL A 293 3.06 -18.74 18.48
CA VAL A 293 2.47 -18.35 17.19
C VAL A 293 1.01 -18.83 17.15
N PRO A 294 0.01 -17.92 17.23
CA PRO A 294 -1.38 -18.31 17.15
C PRO A 294 -1.72 -18.85 15.76
N VAL A 295 -2.41 -19.99 15.75
CA VAL A 295 -2.94 -20.59 14.52
C VAL A 295 -4.18 -19.83 14.08
N TYR A 296 -4.34 -19.61 12.78
CA TYR A 296 -5.55 -19.05 12.18
C TYR A 296 -5.84 -17.58 12.58
N ARG A 297 -4.82 -16.82 12.94
CA ARG A 297 -4.99 -15.43 13.38
C ARG A 297 -5.40 -14.48 12.26
N MET A 298 -4.80 -14.62 11.08
CA MET A 298 -5.08 -13.70 9.97
C MET A 298 -6.53 -13.79 9.47
N PRO A 299 -7.14 -14.95 9.28
CA PRO A 299 -8.56 -15.03 8.96
C PRO A 299 -9.46 -14.41 10.03
N LEU A 300 -9.24 -14.69 11.33
CA LEU A 300 -10.01 -14.04 12.39
C LEU A 300 -9.94 -12.51 12.27
N ARG A 301 -8.77 -11.96 12.05
CA ARG A 301 -8.59 -10.50 11.85
C ARG A 301 -9.37 -9.96 10.67
N GLN A 302 -9.43 -10.72 9.57
CA GLN A 302 -10.20 -10.33 8.39
C GLN A 302 -11.71 -10.34 8.68
N TYR A 303 -12.21 -11.38 9.35
CA TYR A 303 -13.62 -11.44 9.78
C TYR A 303 -13.95 -10.30 10.74
N LEU A 304 -13.09 -10.05 11.74
CA LEU A 304 -13.25 -8.96 12.70
C LEU A 304 -13.29 -7.59 12.00
N LYS A 305 -12.39 -7.37 11.04
CA LYS A 305 -12.36 -6.16 10.22
C LYS A 305 -13.65 -5.98 9.41
N ASN A 306 -14.07 -7.02 8.69
CA ASN A 306 -15.29 -6.96 7.88
C ASN A 306 -16.53 -6.72 8.75
N TYR A 307 -16.59 -7.34 9.92
CA TYR A 307 -17.70 -7.14 10.84
C TYR A 307 -17.73 -5.71 11.41
N ALA A 308 -16.57 -5.20 11.84
CA ALA A 308 -16.42 -3.82 12.30
C ALA A 308 -16.87 -2.80 11.24
N LEU A 309 -16.49 -3.05 9.98
CA LEU A 309 -16.85 -2.21 8.87
C LEU A 309 -18.36 -2.25 8.61
N HIS A 310 -18.92 -3.43 8.32
CA HIS A 310 -20.30 -3.53 7.81
C HIS A 310 -21.37 -3.35 8.87
N PHE A 311 -21.15 -3.81 10.12
CA PHE A 311 -22.18 -3.74 11.17
C PHE A 311 -22.11 -2.47 12.01
N TYR A 312 -20.98 -1.76 12.00
CA TYR A 312 -20.81 -0.54 12.80
C TYR A 312 -20.50 0.68 11.92
N THR A 313 -19.39 0.66 11.19
CA THR A 313 -18.90 1.84 10.49
C THR A 313 -19.80 2.25 9.33
N ASP A 314 -20.24 1.30 8.50
CA ASP A 314 -21.15 1.60 7.39
C ASP A 314 -22.48 2.14 7.91
N VAL A 315 -22.98 1.60 9.04
CA VAL A 315 -24.23 2.08 9.66
C VAL A 315 -24.08 3.52 10.16
N ILE A 316 -23.05 3.82 10.98
CA ILE A 316 -22.88 5.18 11.51
C ILE A 316 -22.49 6.21 10.44
N ASN A 317 -21.84 5.76 9.35
CA ASN A 317 -21.54 6.62 8.21
C ASN A 317 -22.79 6.91 7.36
N SER A 318 -23.65 5.91 7.12
CA SER A 318 -24.89 6.10 6.37
C SER A 318 -25.85 7.09 7.06
N LEU A 319 -25.77 7.17 8.38
CA LEU A 319 -26.54 8.10 9.20
C LEU A 319 -25.82 9.45 9.43
N HIS A 320 -24.89 9.85 8.56
CA HIS A 320 -24.07 11.07 8.77
C HIS A 320 -24.88 12.37 8.77
N GLU A 321 -26.08 12.38 8.17
CA GLU A 321 -27.00 13.53 8.16
C GLU A 321 -28.02 13.49 9.30
N GLU A 322 -28.08 12.39 10.08
CA GLU A 322 -28.97 12.26 11.24
C GLU A 322 -28.57 13.23 12.36
N PRO A 323 -29.42 14.20 12.75
CA PRO A 323 -29.08 15.22 13.73
C PRO A 323 -29.00 14.67 15.17
N SER A 324 -29.70 13.57 15.45
CA SER A 324 -29.67 12.92 16.77
C SER A 324 -28.46 12.01 16.91
N GLU A 325 -27.48 12.41 17.74
CA GLU A 325 -26.33 11.55 18.06
C GLU A 325 -26.78 10.18 18.58
N LYS A 326 -27.82 10.13 19.40
CA LYS A 326 -28.37 8.87 19.94
C LYS A 326 -28.90 7.98 18.83
N ALA A 327 -29.60 8.52 17.85
CA ALA A 327 -30.12 7.76 16.70
C ALA A 327 -29.01 7.34 15.75
N ARG A 328 -27.99 8.19 15.53
CA ARG A 328 -26.88 7.90 14.63
C ARG A 328 -25.93 6.81 15.17
N TYR A 329 -25.64 6.85 16.47
CA TYR A 329 -24.58 6.03 17.05
C TYR A 329 -25.09 4.87 17.93
N PHE A 330 -26.39 4.56 17.88
CA PHE A 330 -27.03 3.55 18.73
C PHE A 330 -26.33 2.17 18.67
N VAL A 331 -25.79 1.80 17.51
CA VAL A 331 -25.10 0.50 17.33
C VAL A 331 -23.85 0.36 18.19
N LEU A 332 -23.28 1.48 18.67
CA LEU A 332 -22.07 1.49 19.50
C LEU A 332 -22.39 1.39 21.01
N ASP A 333 -23.67 1.45 21.44
CA ASP A 333 -24.00 1.62 22.85
C ASP A 333 -23.61 0.44 23.73
N ASP A 334 -23.74 -0.77 23.20
CA ASP A 334 -23.41 -2.01 23.91
C ASP A 334 -21.93 -2.39 23.85
N LEU A 335 -21.07 -1.62 23.15
CA LEU A 335 -19.67 -1.97 22.94
C LEU A 335 -18.80 -1.56 24.12
N ARG A 336 -17.89 -2.48 24.50
CA ARG A 336 -16.85 -2.27 25.52
C ARG A 336 -15.71 -1.42 24.90
N PRO A 337 -14.82 -0.82 25.71
CA PRO A 337 -13.68 -0.05 25.20
C PRO A 337 -12.82 -0.81 24.17
N GLN A 338 -12.48 -2.09 24.44
CA GLN A 338 -11.74 -2.90 23.48
C GLN A 338 -12.52 -3.12 22.17
N ASP A 339 -13.84 -3.26 22.23
CA ASP A 339 -14.66 -3.46 21.04
C ASP A 339 -14.65 -2.17 20.16
N LEU A 340 -14.79 -0.99 20.79
CA LEU A 340 -14.68 0.31 20.12
C LEU A 340 -13.30 0.51 19.49
N TYR A 341 -12.23 0.08 20.16
CA TYR A 341 -10.88 0.07 19.61
C TYR A 341 -10.82 -0.74 18.31
N PHE A 342 -11.38 -1.97 18.32
CA PHE A 342 -11.38 -2.83 17.13
C PHE A 342 -12.30 -2.31 16.03
N VAL A 343 -13.38 -1.59 16.34
CA VAL A 343 -14.18 -0.86 15.34
C VAL A 343 -13.30 0.20 14.65
N LEU A 344 -12.57 1.02 15.42
CA LEU A 344 -11.72 2.07 14.85
C LEU A 344 -10.62 1.50 13.96
N ILE A 345 -9.80 0.56 14.46
CA ILE A 345 -8.67 0.02 13.69
C ILE A 345 -9.11 -0.91 12.54
N GLY A 346 -10.32 -1.48 12.61
CA GLY A 346 -10.91 -2.27 11.54
C GLY A 346 -11.43 -1.42 10.39
N SER A 347 -11.76 -0.16 10.65
CA SER A 347 -12.39 0.77 9.71
C SER A 347 -11.49 1.93 9.29
N GLU A 348 -10.17 1.82 9.47
CA GLU A 348 -9.19 2.90 9.33
C GLU A 348 -9.30 3.72 8.03
N ASN A 349 -9.72 3.07 6.94
CA ASN A 349 -9.84 3.72 5.65
C ASN A 349 -11.29 4.13 5.30
N ASP A 350 -12.29 3.72 6.07
CA ASP A 350 -13.70 3.82 5.72
C ASP A 350 -14.50 4.72 6.64
N ILE A 351 -14.03 4.94 7.86
CA ILE A 351 -14.74 5.73 8.86
C ILE A 351 -14.70 7.24 8.51
N TYR A 352 -15.84 7.92 8.61
CA TYR A 352 -15.91 9.36 8.42
C TYR A 352 -15.38 10.12 9.63
N THR A 353 -14.92 11.36 9.44
CA THR A 353 -14.34 12.18 10.52
C THR A 353 -15.29 12.30 11.71
N SER A 354 -16.57 12.60 11.48
CA SER A 354 -17.57 12.72 12.56
C SER A 354 -17.81 11.38 13.29
N SER A 355 -17.83 10.28 12.55
CA SER A 355 -17.99 8.93 13.09
C SER A 355 -16.76 8.52 13.92
N TYR A 356 -15.55 8.82 13.43
CA TYR A 356 -14.32 8.61 14.17
C TYR A 356 -14.32 9.40 15.49
N LEU A 357 -14.54 10.71 15.42
CA LEU A 357 -14.46 11.58 16.60
C LEU A 357 -15.46 11.17 17.70
N TYR A 358 -16.68 10.77 17.34
CA TYR A 358 -17.64 10.27 18.30
C TYR A 358 -17.17 8.94 18.92
N THR A 359 -16.77 7.97 18.10
CA THR A 359 -16.32 6.65 18.56
C THR A 359 -15.07 6.78 19.43
N TYR A 360 -14.11 7.64 19.03
CA TYR A 360 -12.90 7.95 19.80
C TYR A 360 -13.25 8.58 21.16
N LYS A 361 -14.13 9.59 21.20
CA LYS A 361 -14.58 10.22 22.44
C LYS A 361 -15.25 9.21 23.37
N LYS A 362 -16.10 8.33 22.84
CA LYS A 362 -16.76 7.25 23.59
C LYS A 362 -15.73 6.28 24.15
N LEU A 363 -14.77 5.85 23.34
CA LEU A 363 -13.66 4.99 23.77
C LEU A 363 -12.83 5.62 24.89
N MET A 364 -12.40 6.88 24.72
CA MET A 364 -11.54 7.57 25.67
C MET A 364 -12.25 7.90 26.99
N SER A 365 -13.57 8.01 27.00
CA SER A 365 -14.35 8.25 28.22
C SER A 365 -14.26 7.12 29.24
N ALA A 366 -13.80 5.94 28.84
CA ALA A 366 -13.57 4.80 29.71
C ALA A 366 -12.26 4.89 30.51
N PHE A 367 -11.37 5.81 30.15
CA PHE A 367 -10.04 5.94 30.76
C PHE A 367 -9.90 7.23 31.55
N ARG A 368 -9.09 7.19 32.62
CA ARG A 368 -8.76 8.38 33.39
C ARG A 368 -7.81 9.28 32.62
N VAL A 369 -7.94 10.57 32.83
CA VAL A 369 -6.98 11.58 32.34
C VAL A 369 -5.57 11.20 32.81
N ASN A 370 -4.57 11.40 31.95
CA ASN A 370 -3.17 11.01 32.13
C ASN A 370 -2.90 9.47 32.22
N HIS A 371 -3.87 8.64 31.85
CA HIS A 371 -3.74 7.18 31.82
C HIS A 371 -4.26 6.54 30.53
N TYR A 372 -4.15 7.27 29.39
CA TYR A 372 -4.60 6.75 28.09
C TYR A 372 -3.74 5.59 27.57
N ASP A 373 -2.52 5.40 28.12
CA ASP A 373 -1.68 4.22 27.93
C ASP A 373 -2.36 2.91 28.40
N SER A 374 -3.33 2.97 29.32
CA SER A 374 -4.14 1.83 29.76
C SER A 374 -4.94 1.21 28.60
N LEU A 375 -5.26 1.97 27.55
CA LEU A 375 -5.88 1.44 26.33
C LEU A 375 -4.99 0.35 25.71
N PHE A 376 -3.70 0.62 25.56
CA PHE A 376 -2.78 -0.33 24.95
C PHE A 376 -2.52 -1.55 25.83
N GLN A 377 -2.58 -1.37 27.15
CA GLN A 377 -2.55 -2.50 28.09
C GLN A 377 -3.80 -3.38 27.93
N LEU A 378 -4.99 -2.76 27.83
CA LEU A 378 -6.27 -3.47 27.66
C LEU A 378 -6.28 -4.34 26.38
N VAL A 379 -5.66 -3.87 25.30
CA VAL A 379 -5.59 -4.60 24.03
C VAL A 379 -4.25 -5.31 23.80
N ASN A 380 -3.43 -5.49 24.83
CA ASN A 380 -2.10 -6.12 24.77
C ASN A 380 -1.21 -5.56 23.65
N ASN A 381 -1.27 -4.26 23.39
CA ASN A 381 -0.60 -3.54 22.29
C ASN A 381 -0.96 -4.09 20.89
N ASP A 382 -2.09 -4.78 20.70
CA ASP A 382 -2.46 -5.29 19.38
C ASP A 382 -2.65 -4.14 18.41
N ARG A 383 -1.89 -4.15 17.32
CA ARG A 383 -1.95 -3.18 16.22
C ARG A 383 -1.96 -1.71 16.67
N TYR A 384 -1.28 -1.37 17.78
CA TYR A 384 -1.22 -0.01 18.32
C TYR A 384 -0.74 1.02 17.25
N ARG A 385 0.12 0.61 16.30
CA ARG A 385 0.55 1.47 15.20
C ARG A 385 -0.64 1.96 14.38
N LYS A 386 -1.57 1.07 14.02
CA LYS A 386 -2.78 1.44 13.28
C LYS A 386 -3.62 2.47 14.03
N PHE A 387 -3.76 2.31 15.34
CA PHE A 387 -4.49 3.29 16.17
C PHE A 387 -3.79 4.67 16.18
N LEU A 388 -2.47 4.70 16.32
CA LEU A 388 -1.70 5.96 16.28
C LEU A 388 -1.82 6.64 14.91
N LEU A 389 -1.73 5.88 13.81
CA LEU A 389 -1.93 6.40 12.46
C LEU A 389 -3.33 7.02 12.30
N LEU A 390 -4.34 6.32 12.77
CA LEU A 390 -5.71 6.80 12.73
C LEU A 390 -5.90 8.07 13.57
N ALA A 391 -5.34 8.09 14.79
CA ALA A 391 -5.35 9.27 15.65
C ALA A 391 -4.62 10.47 15.00
N GLY A 392 -3.55 10.23 14.25
CA GLY A 392 -2.86 11.24 13.46
C GLY A 392 -3.72 11.79 12.33
N ARG A 393 -4.32 10.92 11.53
CA ARG A 393 -5.22 11.29 10.41
C ARG A 393 -6.39 12.18 10.83
N TYR A 394 -6.92 11.96 12.03
CA TYR A 394 -8.06 12.69 12.58
C TYR A 394 -7.67 13.72 13.65
N SER A 395 -6.39 14.11 13.70
CA SER A 395 -5.87 15.18 14.56
C SER A 395 -6.10 14.97 16.07
N THR A 396 -6.25 13.74 16.54
CA THR A 396 -6.40 13.38 17.96
C THR A 396 -5.11 12.86 18.60
N LEU A 397 -4.04 12.63 17.81
CA LEU A 397 -2.81 12.01 18.27
C LEU A 397 -2.08 12.80 19.36
N SER A 398 -1.92 14.12 19.18
CA SER A 398 -1.24 14.96 20.16
C SER A 398 -1.97 14.92 21.53
N SER A 399 -3.31 15.08 21.50
CA SER A 399 -4.12 15.00 22.75
C SER A 399 -4.04 13.62 23.41
N PHE A 400 -4.05 12.56 22.59
CA PHE A 400 -3.91 11.17 23.09
C PHE A 400 -2.54 10.95 23.76
N LEU A 401 -1.46 11.33 23.09
CA LEU A 401 -0.09 11.16 23.61
C LEU A 401 0.16 12.00 24.89
N LYS A 402 -0.38 13.22 24.96
CA LYS A 402 -0.28 14.08 26.15
C LYS A 402 -0.97 13.47 27.38
N GLN A 403 -1.99 12.66 27.19
CA GLN A 403 -2.72 11.98 28.26
C GLN A 403 -2.12 10.62 28.64
N MET A 404 -0.91 10.32 28.17
CA MET A 404 -0.12 9.15 28.59
C MET A 404 0.89 9.52 29.69
N GLN A 405 1.34 8.52 30.43
CA GLN A 405 2.51 8.67 31.29
C GLN A 405 3.75 9.00 30.44
N PRO A 406 4.62 9.93 30.85
CA PRO A 406 5.74 10.42 30.05
C PRO A 406 6.66 9.31 29.50
N ASP A 407 7.06 8.36 30.32
CA ASP A 407 7.96 7.27 29.92
C ASP A 407 7.30 6.34 28.91
N THR A 408 6.01 6.03 29.10
CA THR A 408 5.23 5.22 28.17
C THR A 408 5.09 5.92 26.82
N ARG A 409 4.83 7.23 26.82
CA ARG A 409 4.74 8.07 25.61
C ARG A 409 6.02 8.02 24.78
N VAL A 410 7.18 8.25 25.43
CA VAL A 410 8.49 8.16 24.76
C VAL A 410 8.70 6.77 24.15
N GLY A 411 8.47 5.72 24.94
CA GLY A 411 8.63 4.33 24.45
C GLY A 411 7.72 3.97 23.27
N ILE A 412 6.51 4.52 23.24
CA ILE A 412 5.56 4.29 22.13
C ILE A 412 6.02 5.00 20.86
N ILE A 413 6.45 6.27 20.95
CA ILE A 413 6.93 7.03 19.78
C ILE A 413 8.19 6.36 19.21
N ASN A 414 9.13 5.96 20.07
CA ASN A 414 10.34 5.25 19.63
C ASN A 414 9.99 3.97 18.85
N ARG A 415 9.09 3.13 19.39
CA ARG A 415 8.63 1.91 18.73
C ARG A 415 7.83 2.19 17.44
N PHE A 416 7.09 3.30 17.41
CA PHE A 416 6.33 3.72 16.23
C PHE A 416 7.22 4.13 15.06
N MET A 417 8.32 4.82 15.34
CA MET A 417 9.28 5.32 14.36
C MET A 417 10.35 4.30 13.95
N ASN A 418 10.49 3.19 14.69
CA ASN A 418 11.56 2.22 14.47
C ASN A 418 11.20 1.21 13.38
N ALA A 419 12.22 0.73 12.65
CA ALA A 419 12.16 -0.42 11.75
C ALA A 419 11.12 -0.30 10.60
N LEU A 420 10.92 0.91 10.07
CA LEU A 420 10.04 1.12 8.91
C LEU A 420 10.53 0.38 7.65
N GLU A 421 11.85 0.17 7.56
CA GLU A 421 12.50 -0.51 6.44
C GLU A 421 12.41 -2.04 6.48
N VAL A 422 11.94 -2.63 7.57
CA VAL A 422 11.91 -4.10 7.74
C VAL A 422 10.70 -4.74 7.06
N ASN A 423 9.65 -3.98 6.77
CA ASN A 423 8.46 -4.48 6.10
C ASN A 423 8.70 -4.58 4.60
N GLU A 424 9.00 -5.79 4.13
CA GLU A 424 9.22 -6.09 2.72
C GLU A 424 8.08 -5.57 1.82
N GLY A 425 8.45 -4.74 0.84
CA GLY A 425 7.54 -4.21 -0.19
C GLY A 425 6.64 -3.05 0.26
N ASN A 426 6.55 -2.70 1.55
CA ASN A 426 5.63 -1.69 2.09
C ASN A 426 6.33 -0.48 2.73
N GLY A 427 7.64 -0.33 2.58
CA GLY A 427 8.38 0.75 3.22
C GLY A 427 7.88 2.15 2.83
N LEU A 428 7.50 2.35 1.56
CA LEU A 428 6.90 3.62 1.12
C LEU A 428 5.52 3.84 1.76
N GLU A 429 4.66 2.82 1.81
CA GLU A 429 3.34 2.90 2.44
C GLU A 429 3.47 3.22 3.94
N GLU A 430 4.38 2.56 4.65
CA GLU A 430 4.66 2.85 6.06
C GLU A 430 5.20 4.27 6.25
N THR A 431 6.04 4.75 5.33
CA THR A 431 6.55 6.13 5.33
C THR A 431 5.43 7.14 5.13
N ILE A 432 4.52 6.90 4.19
CA ILE A 432 3.31 7.70 3.98
C ILE A 432 2.47 7.72 5.25
N ASN A 433 2.19 6.56 5.82
CA ASN A 433 1.40 6.41 7.02
C ASN A 433 1.98 7.23 8.18
N VAL A 434 3.28 7.13 8.44
CA VAL A 434 3.95 7.92 9.48
C VAL A 434 3.87 9.42 9.18
N ALA A 435 4.15 9.83 7.94
CA ALA A 435 4.10 11.24 7.55
C ALA A 435 2.70 11.85 7.70
N GLU A 436 1.63 11.08 7.46
CA GLU A 436 0.25 11.52 7.66
C GLU A 436 -0.09 11.86 9.13
N THR A 437 0.73 11.43 10.09
CA THR A 437 0.57 11.81 11.50
C THR A 437 1.17 13.19 11.82
N PHE A 438 2.06 13.71 10.99
CA PHE A 438 2.82 14.93 11.27
C PHE A 438 1.97 16.18 11.51
N PRO A 439 0.89 16.46 10.76
CA PRO A 439 0.03 17.62 11.04
C PRO A 439 -0.53 17.63 12.47
N GLY A 440 -0.72 16.45 13.05
CA GLY A 440 -1.18 16.31 14.43
C GLY A 440 -0.11 16.53 15.50
N ILE A 441 1.16 16.67 15.13
CA ILE A 441 2.29 16.72 16.07
C ILE A 441 3.06 18.05 15.98
N ILE A 442 3.15 18.68 14.81
CA ILE A 442 4.01 19.86 14.54
C ILE A 442 3.69 21.10 15.35
N HIS A 443 2.53 21.17 16.00
CA HIS A 443 2.14 22.27 16.88
C HIS A 443 2.47 22.00 18.35
N ASP A 444 3.16 20.88 18.64
CA ASP A 444 3.58 20.48 19.98
C ASP A 444 5.10 20.35 20.03
N ASN A 445 5.76 21.33 20.63
CA ASN A 445 7.22 21.43 20.65
C ASN A 445 7.91 20.19 21.24
N GLU A 446 7.31 19.52 22.23
CA GLU A 446 7.88 18.32 22.86
C GLU A 446 7.77 17.13 21.91
N LEU A 447 6.58 16.90 21.33
CA LEU A 447 6.35 15.82 20.39
C LEU A 447 7.12 16.02 19.08
N GLU A 448 7.23 17.28 18.59
CA GLU A 448 8.05 17.64 17.45
C GLU A 448 9.52 17.26 17.68
N ALA A 449 10.11 17.72 18.78
CA ALA A 449 11.51 17.46 19.11
C ALA A 449 11.78 15.95 19.27
N LEU A 450 10.86 15.22 19.91
CA LEU A 450 10.96 13.77 20.07
C LEU A 450 10.90 13.05 18.73
N THR A 451 9.96 13.41 17.85
CA THR A 451 9.78 12.80 16.53
C THR A 451 11.02 13.02 15.64
N LEU A 452 11.54 14.26 15.58
CA LEU A 452 12.76 14.58 14.81
C LEU A 452 13.97 13.82 15.34
N ARG A 453 14.13 13.71 16.65
CA ARG A 453 15.19 12.91 17.27
C ARG A 453 15.11 11.45 16.84
N GLU A 454 13.92 10.85 16.82
CA GLU A 454 13.76 9.45 16.42
C GLU A 454 13.96 9.24 14.91
N ILE A 455 13.60 10.18 14.06
CA ILE A 455 13.96 10.16 12.63
C ILE A 455 15.48 10.14 12.46
N ASP A 456 16.21 11.04 13.15
CA ASP A 456 17.68 11.14 13.07
C ASP A 456 18.36 9.88 13.65
N ASN A 457 17.87 9.31 14.75
CA ASN A 457 18.38 8.08 15.36
C ASN A 457 18.26 6.91 14.38
N ASN A 458 17.10 6.74 13.77
CA ASN A 458 16.86 5.65 12.82
C ASN A 458 17.63 5.86 11.50
N TYR A 459 17.79 7.08 11.02
CA TYR A 459 18.68 7.39 9.90
C TYR A 459 20.12 6.94 10.19
N LYS A 460 20.69 7.30 11.37
CA LYS A 460 22.01 6.86 11.78
C LYS A 460 22.12 5.34 11.91
N ARG A 461 21.12 4.69 12.48
CA ARG A 461 21.05 3.23 12.60
C ARG A 461 21.09 2.56 11.23
N THR A 462 20.24 3.00 10.30
CA THR A 462 20.18 2.43 8.93
C THR A 462 21.46 2.70 8.14
N ARG A 463 22.11 3.85 8.35
CA ARG A 463 23.43 4.14 7.79
C ARG A 463 24.51 3.18 8.30
N ASN A 464 24.52 2.90 9.61
CA ASN A 464 25.51 2.00 10.23
C ASN A 464 25.40 0.55 9.72
N ILE A 465 24.18 0.08 9.40
CA ILE A 465 23.95 -1.24 8.82
C ILE A 465 23.95 -1.24 7.29
N ASN A 466 24.34 -0.14 6.65
CA ASN A 466 24.33 0.07 5.20
C ASN A 466 22.96 -0.24 4.51
N SER A 467 21.85 0.08 5.17
CA SER A 467 20.52 -0.06 4.60
C SER A 467 20.19 1.17 3.74
N TYR A 468 20.40 1.06 2.42
CA TYR A 468 20.05 2.13 1.47
C TYR A 468 18.57 2.51 1.58
N HIS A 469 17.70 1.52 1.59
CA HIS A 469 16.26 1.71 1.71
C HIS A 469 15.88 2.47 2.99
N GLY A 470 16.43 2.05 4.13
CA GLY A 470 16.19 2.73 5.41
C GLY A 470 16.67 4.17 5.41
N MET A 471 17.89 4.44 4.93
CA MET A 471 18.39 5.81 4.79
C MET A 471 17.44 6.68 3.97
N LYS A 472 16.97 6.18 2.82
CA LYS A 472 16.04 6.89 1.95
C LYS A 472 14.71 7.20 2.65
N LEU A 473 14.10 6.22 3.33
CA LEU A 473 12.84 6.41 4.05
C LEU A 473 12.94 7.49 5.13
N TYR A 474 13.98 7.45 5.97
CA TYR A 474 14.14 8.43 7.04
C TYR A 474 14.56 9.81 6.53
N THR A 475 15.24 9.92 5.39
CA THR A 475 15.50 11.20 4.71
C THR A 475 14.19 11.81 4.22
N VAL A 476 13.36 11.04 3.51
CA VAL A 476 12.05 11.49 3.04
C VAL A 476 11.17 11.92 4.21
N LEU A 477 11.14 11.17 5.32
CA LEU A 477 10.39 11.58 6.53
C LEU A 477 10.87 12.92 7.09
N LYS A 478 12.16 13.16 7.14
CA LYS A 478 12.73 14.43 7.62
C LYS A 478 12.33 15.60 6.72
N GLU A 479 12.43 15.43 5.42
CA GLU A 479 12.05 16.46 4.42
C GLU A 479 10.54 16.75 4.45
N ILE A 480 9.70 15.70 4.54
CA ILE A 480 8.25 15.86 4.65
C ILE A 480 7.86 16.54 5.95
N PHE A 481 8.51 16.22 7.08
CA PHE A 481 8.23 16.88 8.34
C PHE A 481 8.47 18.40 8.23
N ALA A 482 9.62 18.79 7.65
CA ALA A 482 9.95 20.20 7.41
C ALA A 482 8.97 20.84 6.40
N ALA A 483 8.58 20.13 5.35
CA ALA A 483 7.62 20.62 4.35
C ALA A 483 6.22 20.84 4.97
N VAL A 484 5.69 19.90 5.74
CA VAL A 484 4.39 20.03 6.43
C VAL A 484 4.40 21.23 7.36
N LYS A 485 5.47 21.42 8.17
CA LYS A 485 5.63 22.57 9.03
C LYS A 485 5.66 23.89 8.24
N SER A 486 6.36 23.91 7.13
CA SER A 486 6.45 25.07 6.22
C SER A 486 5.09 25.42 5.60
N ILE A 487 4.33 24.42 5.16
CA ILE A 487 2.98 24.59 4.58
C ILE A 487 2.01 25.15 5.63
N GLU A 488 1.99 24.57 6.83
CA GLU A 488 1.10 25.02 7.91
C GLU A 488 1.44 26.43 8.44
N SER A 489 2.72 26.82 8.45
CA SER A 489 3.16 28.17 8.83
C SER A 489 3.06 29.20 7.70
N GLY A 490 2.70 28.80 6.48
CA GLY A 490 2.68 29.66 5.29
C GLY A 490 4.06 30.08 4.76
N ASN A 491 5.14 29.49 5.26
CA ASN A 491 6.51 29.81 4.87
C ASN A 491 7.00 28.91 3.72
N LYS A 492 6.83 29.34 2.47
CA LYS A 492 7.22 28.56 1.27
C LYS A 492 8.73 28.48 1.00
N LYS A 493 9.58 29.17 1.76
CA LYS A 493 11.03 29.25 1.48
C LYS A 493 11.81 27.97 1.83
N VAL A 494 11.21 27.05 2.55
CA VAL A 494 11.87 25.82 3.09
C VAL A 494 11.38 24.55 2.36
N LEU A 495 10.59 24.69 1.29
CA LEU A 495 10.05 23.54 0.57
C LEU A 495 11.08 22.94 -0.39
N PRO A 496 11.21 21.61 -0.46
CA PRO A 496 11.92 20.94 -1.54
C PRO A 496 11.40 21.40 -2.90
N PRO A 497 12.30 21.73 -3.87
CA PRO A 497 11.90 22.23 -5.19
C PRO A 497 10.90 21.32 -5.92
N GLU A 498 11.00 20.01 -5.73
CA GLU A 498 10.16 18.97 -6.32
C GLU A 498 8.69 19.11 -5.91
N LEU A 499 8.43 19.68 -4.73
CA LEU A 499 7.08 19.87 -4.20
C LEU A 499 6.40 21.15 -4.70
N ASN A 500 7.16 22.09 -5.27
CA ASN A 500 6.61 23.37 -5.74
C ASN A 500 5.51 23.19 -6.81
N GLY A 501 5.61 22.12 -7.63
CA GLY A 501 4.62 21.80 -8.63
C GLY A 501 3.20 21.58 -8.08
N TYR A 502 3.06 21.17 -6.82
CA TYR A 502 1.74 20.91 -6.21
C TYR A 502 1.00 22.17 -5.73
N PHE A 503 1.68 23.29 -5.66
CA PHE A 503 1.04 24.58 -5.30
C PHE A 503 0.34 25.22 -6.49
N LYS A 504 0.78 24.90 -7.71
CA LYS A 504 0.33 25.56 -8.91
C LYS A 504 0.33 24.60 -10.10
N LEU A 505 -0.72 24.68 -10.93
CA LEU A 505 -0.79 23.98 -12.18
C LEU A 505 -0.80 25.01 -13.33
N PRO A 506 0.27 25.11 -14.11
CA PRO A 506 0.39 26.13 -15.15
C PRO A 506 -0.65 25.94 -16.25
N HIS A 507 -1.36 26.99 -16.63
CA HIS A 507 -2.36 26.99 -17.70
C HIS A 507 -1.81 26.38 -19.00
N ASN A 508 -0.60 26.77 -19.39
CA ASN A 508 0.03 26.28 -20.61
C ASN A 508 0.31 24.76 -20.60
N SER A 509 0.53 24.16 -19.42
CA SER A 509 0.76 22.73 -19.29
C SER A 509 -0.52 21.89 -19.54
N LEU A 510 -1.68 22.51 -19.47
CA LEU A 510 -2.98 21.87 -19.70
C LEU A 510 -3.41 21.90 -21.16
N ARG A 511 -2.77 22.73 -21.99
CA ARG A 511 -3.17 22.92 -23.38
C ARG A 511 -2.70 21.76 -24.26
N SER A 512 -3.58 21.31 -25.14
CA SER A 512 -3.25 20.43 -26.25
C SER A 512 -2.40 21.14 -27.31
N LYS A 513 -1.90 20.40 -28.27
CA LYS A 513 -1.18 20.99 -29.43
C LYS A 513 -2.04 22.00 -30.20
N SER A 514 -3.36 21.83 -30.24
CA SER A 514 -4.31 22.78 -30.81
C SER A 514 -4.63 23.97 -29.91
N GLY A 515 -4.04 24.05 -28.73
CA GLY A 515 -4.26 25.12 -27.77
C GLY A 515 -5.50 24.92 -26.89
N VAL A 516 -6.29 23.87 -27.07
CA VAL A 516 -7.52 23.60 -26.32
C VAL A 516 -7.19 22.87 -25.03
N ILE A 517 -7.82 23.25 -23.92
CA ILE A 517 -7.81 22.48 -22.66
C ILE A 517 -8.97 21.51 -22.68
N ASN A 518 -8.67 20.21 -22.75
CA ASN A 518 -9.68 19.15 -22.82
C ASN A 518 -9.92 18.56 -21.43
N GLN A 519 -11.19 18.43 -21.03
CA GLN A 519 -11.65 17.86 -19.77
C GLN A 519 -12.60 16.70 -20.04
N LEU A 520 -12.49 15.62 -19.25
CA LEU A 520 -13.40 14.49 -19.26
C LEU A 520 -14.14 14.47 -17.91
N ALA A 521 -15.47 14.55 -17.93
CA ALA A 521 -16.32 14.46 -16.77
C ALA A 521 -17.20 13.20 -16.84
N LEU A 522 -17.13 12.36 -15.82
CA LEU A 522 -17.83 11.08 -15.76
C LEU A 522 -18.93 11.11 -14.71
N PHE A 523 -20.14 10.76 -15.15
CA PHE A 523 -21.37 10.71 -14.35
C PHE A 523 -22.01 9.33 -14.43
N TYR A 524 -22.85 9.01 -13.44
CA TYR A 524 -23.51 7.72 -13.31
C TYR A 524 -25.02 7.90 -13.27
N GLY A 525 -25.78 6.82 -13.58
CA GLY A 525 -27.22 6.87 -13.81
C GLY A 525 -28.06 6.73 -12.55
N ASP A 526 -27.47 6.66 -11.36
CA ASP A 526 -28.17 6.73 -10.08
C ASP A 526 -28.66 8.16 -9.78
N ASP A 527 -29.44 8.32 -8.73
CA ASP A 527 -30.06 9.61 -8.40
C ASP A 527 -29.02 10.69 -8.03
N ASP A 528 -27.94 10.33 -7.32
CA ASP A 528 -26.84 11.24 -7.01
C ASP A 528 -26.08 11.66 -8.28
N GLY A 529 -25.81 10.73 -9.17
CA GLY A 529 -25.14 11.01 -10.43
C GLY A 529 -25.98 11.91 -11.35
N LYS A 530 -27.30 11.70 -11.44
CA LYS A 530 -28.23 12.59 -12.18
C LYS A 530 -28.29 13.99 -11.58
N ALA A 531 -28.41 14.09 -10.25
CA ALA A 531 -28.41 15.38 -9.55
C ALA A 531 -27.07 16.10 -9.74
N SER A 532 -25.95 15.38 -9.62
CA SER A 532 -24.60 15.90 -9.86
C SER A 532 -24.42 16.42 -11.28
N PHE A 533 -24.94 15.72 -12.29
CA PHE A 533 -24.88 16.14 -13.68
C PHE A 533 -25.65 17.44 -13.91
N ASN A 534 -26.87 17.56 -13.37
CA ASN A 534 -27.70 18.76 -13.52
C ASN A 534 -27.04 20.00 -12.90
N LEU A 535 -26.45 19.86 -11.69
CA LEU A 535 -25.70 20.92 -11.05
C LEU A 535 -24.41 21.27 -11.81
N PHE A 536 -23.71 20.28 -12.34
CA PHE A 536 -22.53 20.49 -13.16
C PHE A 536 -22.87 21.28 -14.43
N MET A 537 -23.97 20.96 -15.11
CA MET A 537 -24.44 21.69 -16.28
C MET A 537 -24.79 23.15 -15.97
N GLY A 538 -25.23 23.43 -14.74
CA GLY A 538 -25.51 24.81 -14.28
C GLY A 538 -24.27 25.72 -14.33
N ASN A 539 -23.04 25.19 -14.20
CA ASN A 539 -21.80 25.95 -14.33
C ASN A 539 -21.58 26.50 -15.76
N PHE A 540 -22.28 25.98 -16.76
CA PHE A 540 -22.12 26.31 -18.17
C PHE A 540 -23.37 27.00 -18.76
N ALA A 541 -24.29 27.52 -17.92
CA ALA A 541 -25.51 28.14 -18.34
C ALA A 541 -25.33 29.49 -19.07
N ASP A 542 -24.20 30.18 -18.87
CA ASP A 542 -23.89 31.46 -19.53
C ASP A 542 -23.56 31.25 -21.02
N ALA A 543 -24.55 31.43 -21.87
CA ALA A 543 -24.42 31.29 -23.32
C ALA A 543 -23.42 32.28 -23.96
N SER A 544 -23.04 33.37 -23.28
CA SER A 544 -21.99 34.28 -23.74
C SER A 544 -20.57 33.70 -23.58
N LYS A 545 -20.43 32.71 -22.68
CA LYS A 545 -19.15 32.04 -22.40
C LYS A 545 -19.08 30.65 -23.02
N TRP A 546 -20.21 29.95 -23.15
CA TRP A 546 -20.24 28.54 -23.49
C TRP A 546 -21.21 28.21 -24.63
N SER A 547 -20.88 27.21 -25.43
CA SER A 547 -21.78 26.49 -26.34
C SER A 547 -21.87 25.04 -25.94
N ILE A 548 -23.07 24.47 -26.03
CA ILE A 548 -23.35 23.09 -25.60
C ILE A 548 -23.94 22.35 -26.80
N GLU A 549 -23.29 21.25 -27.16
CA GLU A 549 -23.75 20.29 -28.17
C GLU A 549 -24.09 18.99 -27.43
N LYS A 550 -25.27 18.41 -27.68
CA LYS A 550 -25.73 17.19 -27.03
C LYS A 550 -26.08 16.13 -28.07
N ASN A 551 -25.68 14.89 -27.82
CA ASN A 551 -26.15 13.71 -28.54
C ASN A 551 -26.82 12.70 -27.57
N ALA A 552 -27.07 11.46 -28.01
CA ALA A 552 -27.76 10.45 -27.21
C ALA A 552 -26.93 9.98 -25.99
N ASN A 553 -25.61 10.13 -25.99
CA ASN A 553 -24.71 9.53 -25.00
C ASN A 553 -23.94 10.55 -24.17
N TRP A 554 -23.62 11.73 -24.71
CA TRP A 554 -22.84 12.75 -24.01
C TRP A 554 -23.16 14.17 -24.46
N VAL A 555 -22.65 15.14 -23.70
CA VAL A 555 -22.59 16.56 -24.06
C VAL A 555 -21.16 16.98 -24.31
N THR A 556 -20.97 17.86 -25.28
CA THR A 556 -19.71 18.58 -25.55
C THR A 556 -19.94 20.06 -25.26
N ILE A 557 -19.19 20.61 -24.31
CA ILE A 557 -19.28 22.00 -23.89
C ILE A 557 -18.01 22.70 -24.34
N LYS A 558 -18.13 23.74 -25.16
CA LYS A 558 -16.99 24.49 -25.69
C LYS A 558 -17.03 25.94 -25.27
N SER A 559 -15.91 26.49 -24.85
CA SER A 559 -15.81 27.90 -24.51
C SER A 559 -15.84 28.78 -25.78
N LYS A 560 -16.41 29.98 -25.63
CA LYS A 560 -16.45 31.05 -26.66
C LYS A 560 -15.40 32.14 -26.42
N LYS A 561 -14.44 31.92 -25.51
CA LYS A 561 -13.42 32.86 -25.06
C LYS A 561 -12.07 32.60 -25.73
N LEU A 562 -11.13 33.53 -25.55
CA LEU A 562 -9.77 33.49 -26.16
C LEU A 562 -9.01 32.20 -25.79
N TYR A 563 -9.16 31.71 -24.56
CA TYR A 563 -8.53 30.47 -24.11
C TYR A 563 -9.52 29.31 -24.23
N PRO A 564 -9.40 28.47 -25.28
CA PRO A 564 -10.41 27.46 -25.57
C PRO A 564 -10.36 26.29 -24.59
N ILE A 565 -11.55 25.98 -24.06
CA ILE A 565 -11.81 24.82 -23.20
C ILE A 565 -12.86 23.94 -23.88
N ALA A 566 -12.67 22.64 -23.87
CA ALA A 566 -13.66 21.66 -24.27
C ALA A 566 -13.89 20.65 -23.14
N VAL A 567 -15.13 20.55 -22.69
CA VAL A 567 -15.54 19.59 -21.67
C VAL A 567 -16.42 18.53 -22.31
N TYR A 568 -16.08 17.28 -22.11
CA TYR A 568 -16.78 16.10 -22.60
C TYR A 568 -17.38 15.38 -21.40
N ALA A 569 -18.71 15.33 -21.29
CA ALA A 569 -19.41 14.74 -20.17
C ALA A 569 -20.45 13.72 -20.65
N ASN A 570 -20.35 12.46 -20.21
CA ASN A 570 -21.37 11.47 -20.53
C ASN A 570 -22.72 11.83 -19.87
N LEU A 571 -23.82 11.42 -20.51
CA LEU A 571 -25.15 11.51 -19.90
C LEU A 571 -25.28 10.44 -18.81
N PRO A 572 -25.91 10.76 -17.65
CA PRO A 572 -26.22 9.80 -16.60
C PRO A 572 -27.43 8.94 -17.00
N LEU A 573 -27.25 8.05 -17.97
CA LEU A 573 -28.28 7.15 -18.46
C LEU A 573 -28.56 6.04 -17.43
N ASN A 574 -29.55 5.18 -17.70
CA ASN A 574 -29.96 4.14 -16.75
C ASN A 574 -28.81 3.21 -16.36
N ASN A 575 -28.42 3.22 -15.06
CA ASN A 575 -27.33 2.42 -14.52
C ASN A 575 -27.71 0.94 -14.32
N GLU A 576 -28.99 0.64 -14.07
CA GLU A 576 -29.45 -0.75 -13.91
C GLU A 576 -29.31 -1.52 -15.23
N GLU A 577 -29.45 -0.83 -16.37
CA GLU A 577 -29.24 -1.39 -17.71
C GLU A 577 -27.78 -1.21 -18.19
N GLY A 578 -26.89 -0.60 -17.39
CA GLY A 578 -25.49 -0.32 -17.75
C GLY A 578 -25.32 0.71 -18.87
N LEU A 579 -26.36 1.50 -19.16
CA LEU A 579 -26.36 2.48 -20.27
C LEU A 579 -25.42 3.66 -19.99
N ASP A 580 -25.24 4.05 -18.73
CA ASP A 580 -24.30 5.08 -18.28
C ASP A 580 -22.85 4.66 -18.56
N ILE A 581 -22.47 3.42 -18.24
CA ILE A 581 -21.14 2.87 -18.52
C ILE A 581 -20.92 2.77 -20.03
N LYS A 582 -21.92 2.32 -20.77
CA LYS A 582 -21.87 2.27 -22.23
C LYS A 582 -21.67 3.66 -22.84
N ALA A 583 -22.36 4.68 -22.33
CA ALA A 583 -22.18 6.06 -22.76
C ALA A 583 -20.75 6.58 -22.48
N GLN A 584 -20.15 6.22 -21.32
CA GLN A 584 -18.77 6.52 -20.99
C GLN A 584 -17.78 5.84 -21.97
N GLU A 585 -18.03 4.58 -22.32
CA GLU A 585 -17.19 3.84 -23.28
C GLU A 585 -17.25 4.46 -24.67
N LEU A 586 -18.45 4.74 -25.18
CA LEU A 586 -18.63 5.42 -26.49
C LEU A 586 -17.99 6.80 -26.50
N LEU A 587 -18.04 7.57 -25.42
CA LEU A 587 -17.37 8.84 -25.31
C LEU A 587 -15.86 8.67 -25.33
N LYS A 588 -15.30 7.69 -24.63
CA LYS A 588 -13.85 7.40 -24.63
C LYS A 588 -13.35 6.97 -26.02
N ASP A 589 -14.14 6.16 -26.71
CA ASP A 589 -13.82 5.75 -28.08
C ASP A 589 -13.84 6.96 -29.04
N TYR A 590 -14.85 7.81 -28.94
CA TYR A 590 -14.90 9.08 -29.71
C TYR A 590 -13.66 9.94 -29.44
N LEU A 591 -13.28 10.15 -28.18
CA LEU A 591 -12.09 10.95 -27.83
C LEU A 591 -10.81 10.34 -28.41
N LYS A 592 -10.69 9.02 -28.38
CA LYS A 592 -9.57 8.29 -28.96
C LYS A 592 -9.51 8.46 -30.47
N ASP A 593 -10.63 8.30 -31.17
CA ASP A 593 -10.72 8.42 -32.65
C ASP A 593 -10.41 9.85 -33.10
N GLN A 594 -10.83 10.86 -32.32
CA GLN A 594 -10.51 12.26 -32.59
C GLN A 594 -9.12 12.67 -32.10
N SER A 595 -8.32 11.73 -31.54
CA SER A 595 -7.01 12.01 -30.92
C SER A 595 -7.07 13.07 -29.82
N ILE A 596 -8.19 13.21 -29.13
CA ILE A 596 -8.40 14.13 -28.02
C ILE A 596 -7.92 13.45 -26.73
N ARG A 597 -7.00 14.10 -26.02
CA ARG A 597 -6.44 13.61 -24.76
C ARG A 597 -6.79 14.57 -23.63
N PRO A 598 -7.77 14.24 -22.78
CA PRO A 598 -8.14 15.06 -21.63
C PRO A 598 -6.97 15.21 -20.65
N ARG A 599 -6.74 16.43 -20.20
CA ARG A 599 -5.75 16.77 -19.18
C ARG A 599 -6.38 16.82 -17.78
N LEU A 600 -7.70 17.03 -17.72
CA LEU A 600 -8.48 17.03 -16.49
C LEU A 600 -9.47 15.87 -16.53
N LEU A 601 -9.54 15.13 -15.44
CA LEU A 601 -10.56 14.12 -15.18
C LEU A 601 -11.42 14.56 -13.99
N ILE A 602 -12.73 14.52 -14.16
CA ILE A 602 -13.73 14.86 -13.14
C ILE A 602 -14.60 13.63 -12.93
N HIS A 603 -14.59 13.07 -11.73
CA HIS A 603 -15.51 12.01 -11.30
C HIS A 603 -16.63 12.61 -10.46
N ARG A 604 -17.89 12.28 -10.80
CA ARG A 604 -19.09 12.69 -10.08
C ARG A 604 -20.04 11.51 -9.94
N GLY A 605 -20.13 10.94 -8.75
CA GLY A 605 -20.97 9.80 -8.40
C GLY A 605 -20.52 9.19 -7.08
N HIS A 606 -21.13 8.10 -6.68
CA HIS A 606 -20.75 7.36 -5.48
C HIS A 606 -19.34 6.76 -5.55
N SER A 607 -18.74 6.52 -4.38
CA SER A 607 -17.38 5.98 -4.27
C SER A 607 -17.21 4.60 -4.91
N TYR A 608 -18.24 3.75 -4.95
CA TYR A 608 -18.16 2.44 -5.61
C TYR A 608 -18.00 2.51 -7.14
N HIS A 609 -18.28 3.66 -7.74
CA HIS A 609 -18.00 3.92 -9.16
C HIS A 609 -16.59 4.39 -9.44
N LEU A 610 -15.83 4.78 -8.42
CA LEU A 610 -14.54 5.46 -8.55
C LEU A 610 -13.51 4.62 -9.30
N ALA A 611 -13.45 3.32 -9.00
CA ALA A 611 -12.56 2.37 -9.68
C ALA A 611 -12.78 2.35 -11.21
N ASN A 612 -14.03 2.55 -11.66
CA ASN A 612 -14.32 2.64 -13.09
C ASN A 612 -13.83 3.96 -13.71
N SER A 613 -14.01 5.09 -13.03
CA SER A 613 -13.50 6.39 -13.49
C SER A 613 -11.97 6.42 -13.57
N ILE A 614 -11.27 5.80 -12.62
CA ILE A 614 -9.80 5.72 -12.57
C ILE A 614 -9.22 4.99 -13.80
N LYS A 615 -9.98 4.08 -14.42
CA LYS A 615 -9.57 3.46 -15.71
C LYS A 615 -9.34 4.49 -16.82
N SER A 616 -9.94 5.68 -16.70
CA SER A 616 -9.79 6.78 -17.68
C SER A 616 -8.60 7.71 -17.39
N VAL A 617 -7.90 7.54 -16.25
CA VAL A 617 -6.64 8.22 -15.98
C VAL A 617 -5.58 7.69 -16.95
N THR A 618 -4.84 8.60 -17.58
CA THR A 618 -3.72 8.30 -18.47
C THR A 618 -2.47 9.03 -17.98
N ASN A 619 -1.31 8.69 -18.51
CA ASN A 619 -0.06 9.41 -18.23
C ASN A 619 -0.07 10.90 -18.64
N MET A 620 -1.11 11.34 -19.36
CA MET A 620 -1.32 12.73 -19.74
C MET A 620 -2.25 13.48 -18.79
N THR A 621 -2.93 12.80 -17.87
CA THR A 621 -3.83 13.44 -16.90
C THR A 621 -3.02 14.28 -15.92
N ALA A 622 -3.28 15.58 -15.89
CA ALA A 622 -2.58 16.52 -15.01
C ALA A 622 -3.36 16.86 -13.75
N LEU A 623 -4.70 16.77 -13.81
CA LEU A 623 -5.59 17.02 -12.67
C LEU A 623 -6.70 15.98 -12.64
N ALA A 624 -6.92 15.37 -11.48
CA ALA A 624 -8.06 14.50 -11.18
C ALA A 624 -8.87 15.09 -10.02
N ILE A 625 -10.16 15.36 -10.26
CA ILE A 625 -11.11 15.80 -9.25
C ILE A 625 -12.01 14.62 -8.92
N LEU A 626 -11.82 14.03 -7.74
CA LEU A 626 -12.55 12.87 -7.25
C LEU A 626 -13.71 13.33 -6.37
N GLY A 627 -14.79 13.73 -6.98
CA GLY A 627 -15.95 14.34 -6.31
C GLY A 627 -16.88 13.34 -5.62
N SER A 628 -16.36 12.20 -5.12
CA SER A 628 -17.08 11.19 -4.35
C SER A 628 -16.67 11.15 -2.89
N CYS A 629 -17.45 10.41 -2.06
CA CYS A 629 -17.08 10.13 -0.68
C CYS A 629 -15.76 9.31 -0.64
N GLY A 630 -14.83 9.68 0.25
CA GLY A 630 -13.61 8.93 0.47
C GLY A 630 -12.68 8.78 -0.75
N GLY A 631 -12.75 9.68 -1.74
CA GLY A 631 -11.91 9.64 -2.94
C GLY A 631 -10.41 9.68 -2.63
N TYR A 632 -10.03 10.08 -1.41
CA TYR A 632 -8.65 10.08 -0.93
C TYR A 632 -7.98 8.70 -0.94
N LYS A 633 -8.75 7.62 -0.82
CA LYS A 633 -8.25 6.23 -0.82
C LYS A 633 -7.62 5.79 -2.14
N GLU A 634 -8.02 6.43 -3.25
CA GLU A 634 -7.63 6.02 -4.60
C GLU A 634 -6.37 6.72 -5.13
N LEU A 635 -5.74 7.54 -4.31
CA LEU A 635 -4.55 8.32 -4.69
C LEU A 635 -3.44 7.46 -5.27
N PHE A 636 -3.15 6.34 -4.65
CA PHE A 636 -2.08 5.43 -5.08
C PHE A 636 -2.37 4.85 -6.47
N ASN A 637 -3.59 4.36 -6.70
CA ASN A 637 -4.03 3.82 -7.99
C ASN A 637 -3.96 4.84 -9.14
N ILE A 638 -4.15 6.12 -8.81
CA ILE A 638 -4.07 7.21 -9.78
C ILE A 638 -2.61 7.57 -10.07
N GLN A 639 -1.76 7.66 -9.04
CA GLN A 639 -0.34 7.96 -9.20
C GLN A 639 0.42 6.90 -9.99
N GLU A 640 0.08 5.63 -9.83
CA GLU A 640 0.65 4.54 -10.62
C GLU A 640 0.47 4.79 -12.13
N LYS A 641 -0.67 5.37 -12.54
CA LYS A 641 -0.98 5.68 -13.94
C LYS A 641 -0.43 7.03 -14.41
N SER A 642 -0.37 7.99 -13.51
CA SER A 642 0.12 9.35 -13.80
C SER A 642 0.88 9.89 -12.58
N PRO A 643 2.19 9.68 -12.47
CA PRO A 643 2.99 10.04 -11.29
C PRO A 643 2.96 11.53 -10.93
N ALA A 644 2.79 12.41 -11.92
CA ALA A 644 2.77 13.86 -11.73
C ALA A 644 1.35 14.44 -11.60
N VAL A 645 0.32 13.60 -11.49
CA VAL A 645 -1.07 14.06 -11.40
C VAL A 645 -1.31 14.82 -10.10
N GLN A 646 -2.01 15.93 -10.20
CA GLN A 646 -2.56 16.61 -9.03
C GLN A 646 -3.95 16.06 -8.75
N VAL A 647 -4.23 15.73 -7.49
CA VAL A 647 -5.50 15.10 -7.11
C VAL A 647 -6.19 15.96 -6.05
N ILE A 648 -7.49 16.20 -6.26
CA ILE A 648 -8.39 16.78 -5.27
C ILE A 648 -9.40 15.70 -4.89
N SER A 649 -9.54 15.47 -3.59
CA SER A 649 -10.47 14.48 -3.06
C SER A 649 -10.94 14.84 -1.67
N SER A 650 -12.02 14.23 -1.20
CA SER A 650 -12.50 14.35 0.18
C SER A 650 -12.12 13.12 1.00
N LYS A 651 -11.78 13.33 2.27
CA LYS A 651 -11.62 12.26 3.27
C LYS A 651 -12.96 11.68 3.73
N GLN A 652 -14.03 12.46 3.63
CA GLN A 652 -15.37 12.13 4.09
C GLN A 652 -16.38 12.19 2.92
N VAL A 653 -17.27 13.13 2.92
CA VAL A 653 -18.35 13.26 1.94
C VAL A 653 -17.91 14.07 0.72
N GLY A 654 -18.17 13.53 -0.47
CA GLY A 654 -18.00 14.23 -1.75
C GLY A 654 -19.18 15.14 -2.07
N SER A 655 -19.29 16.29 -1.40
CA SER A 655 -20.44 17.18 -1.48
C SER A 655 -20.54 17.93 -2.81
N GLN A 656 -21.75 17.95 -3.37
CA GLN A 656 -22.10 18.77 -4.55
C GLN A 656 -21.95 20.27 -4.26
N GLN A 657 -22.21 20.69 -3.02
CA GLN A 657 -22.10 22.09 -2.57
C GLN A 657 -20.64 22.59 -2.58
N VAL A 658 -19.67 21.69 -2.55
CA VAL A 658 -18.23 22.00 -2.66
C VAL A 658 -17.75 21.81 -4.09
N ASN A 659 -18.07 20.69 -4.73
CA ASN A 659 -17.59 20.34 -6.06
C ASN A 659 -18.07 21.33 -7.13
N GLY A 660 -19.31 21.79 -7.06
CA GLY A 660 -19.87 22.75 -8.02
C GLY A 660 -19.09 24.08 -8.06
N PRO A 661 -18.97 24.82 -6.93
CA PRO A 661 -18.16 26.03 -6.84
C PRO A 661 -16.70 25.82 -7.23
N MET A 662 -16.08 24.73 -6.82
CA MET A 662 -14.68 24.42 -7.12
C MET A 662 -14.46 24.27 -8.64
N ILE A 663 -15.27 23.46 -9.31
CA ILE A 663 -15.18 23.25 -10.76
C ILE A 663 -15.43 24.56 -11.51
N ARG A 664 -16.38 25.38 -11.04
CA ARG A 664 -16.65 26.71 -11.61
C ARG A 664 -15.45 27.64 -11.50
N ILE A 665 -14.85 27.79 -10.33
CA ILE A 665 -13.66 28.63 -10.10
C ILE A 665 -12.51 28.18 -10.98
N ILE A 666 -12.25 26.89 -11.07
CA ILE A 666 -11.20 26.33 -11.95
C ILE A 666 -11.45 26.73 -13.40
N ASN A 667 -12.67 26.53 -13.92
CA ASN A 667 -13.00 26.86 -15.31
C ASN A 667 -12.94 28.36 -15.58
N GLU A 668 -13.37 29.22 -14.65
CA GLU A 668 -13.27 30.67 -14.78
C GLU A 668 -11.82 31.13 -14.91
N ARG A 669 -10.89 30.60 -14.07
CA ARG A 669 -9.45 30.88 -14.19
C ARG A 669 -8.87 30.42 -15.52
N LEU A 670 -9.24 29.22 -15.96
CA LEU A 670 -8.79 28.70 -17.25
C LEU A 670 -9.29 29.53 -18.45
N LEU A 671 -10.53 30.04 -18.40
CA LEU A 671 -11.09 30.95 -19.40
C LEU A 671 -10.33 32.29 -19.49
N GLU A 672 -9.72 32.72 -18.40
CA GLU A 672 -8.94 33.96 -18.31
C GLU A 672 -7.44 33.71 -18.67
N GLY A 673 -7.05 32.47 -18.98
CA GLY A 673 -5.67 32.09 -19.26
C GLY A 673 -4.79 32.08 -18.02
N LYS A 674 -5.36 32.05 -16.83
CA LYS A 674 -4.67 32.03 -15.54
C LYS A 674 -4.30 30.60 -15.15
N ASP A 675 -3.18 30.50 -14.47
CA ASP A 675 -2.77 29.25 -13.82
C ASP A 675 -3.74 28.86 -12.71
N ILE A 676 -3.83 27.59 -12.39
CA ILE A 676 -4.53 27.09 -11.21
C ILE A 676 -3.58 27.24 -10.01
N ASP A 677 -3.77 28.28 -9.21
CA ASP A 677 -3.06 28.49 -7.94
C ASP A 677 -3.92 27.96 -6.80
N TRP A 678 -3.50 26.84 -6.21
CA TRP A 678 -4.32 26.14 -5.23
C TRP A 678 -4.53 26.92 -3.93
N PRO A 679 -3.53 27.54 -3.31
CA PRO A 679 -3.73 28.41 -2.14
C PRO A 679 -4.76 29.52 -2.39
N GLU A 680 -4.74 30.15 -3.57
CA GLU A 680 -5.70 31.18 -3.93
C GLU A 680 -7.12 30.60 -4.07
N ILE A 681 -7.26 29.47 -4.80
CA ILE A 681 -8.56 28.80 -4.98
C ILE A 681 -9.12 28.35 -3.63
N TRP A 682 -8.28 27.77 -2.78
CA TRP A 682 -8.72 27.33 -1.44
C TRP A 682 -9.17 28.50 -0.56
N SER A 683 -8.46 29.65 -0.62
CA SER A 683 -8.88 30.87 0.06
C SER A 683 -10.21 31.43 -0.46
N GLU A 684 -10.44 31.34 -1.77
CA GLU A 684 -11.69 31.80 -2.40
C GLU A 684 -12.86 30.89 -2.00
N LEU A 685 -12.68 29.57 -2.05
CA LEU A 685 -13.66 28.58 -1.60
C LEU A 685 -13.98 28.71 -0.13
N ASP A 686 -12.98 28.91 0.72
CA ASP A 686 -13.13 29.13 2.15
C ASP A 686 -14.06 30.32 2.43
N LYS A 687 -13.81 31.47 1.75
CA LYS A 687 -14.65 32.67 1.89
C LYS A 687 -16.08 32.44 1.38
N GLN A 688 -16.23 31.78 0.23
CA GLN A 688 -17.53 31.56 -0.40
C GLN A 688 -18.40 30.61 0.42
N LEU A 689 -17.82 29.55 0.99
CA LEU A 689 -18.58 28.48 1.65
C LEU A 689 -18.86 28.75 3.13
N ARG A 690 -18.17 29.66 3.79
CA ARG A 690 -18.37 30.02 5.22
C ARG A 690 -19.81 30.37 5.59
N SER A 691 -20.57 30.96 4.68
CA SER A 691 -21.97 31.34 4.93
C SER A 691 -22.93 30.15 5.03
N ASN A 692 -22.53 28.99 4.48
CA ASN A 692 -23.29 27.74 4.56
C ASN A 692 -22.53 26.74 5.45
N LYS A 693 -22.98 26.59 6.70
CA LYS A 693 -22.30 25.74 7.69
C LYS A 693 -22.05 24.31 7.18
N LEU A 694 -23.06 23.67 6.59
CA LEU A 694 -22.97 22.30 6.11
C LEU A 694 -21.96 22.17 4.96
N ALA A 695 -22.04 23.06 3.97
CA ALA A 695 -21.07 23.09 2.86
C ALA A 695 -19.65 23.37 3.36
N TYR A 696 -19.51 24.23 4.35
CA TYR A 696 -18.21 24.56 4.95
C TYR A 696 -17.61 23.38 5.73
N ASP A 697 -18.44 22.66 6.49
CA ASP A 697 -18.02 21.46 7.20
C ASP A 697 -17.52 20.38 6.21
N TYR A 698 -18.23 20.17 5.10
CA TYR A 698 -17.76 19.28 4.03
C TYR A 698 -16.46 19.78 3.38
N PHE A 699 -16.34 21.08 3.09
CA PHE A 699 -15.14 21.65 2.46
C PHE A 699 -13.88 21.42 3.27
N ARG A 700 -13.96 21.43 4.59
CA ARG A 700 -12.82 21.18 5.47
C ARG A 700 -12.23 19.78 5.32
N GLU A 701 -12.98 18.84 4.78
CA GLU A 701 -12.55 17.47 4.50
C GLU A 701 -11.88 17.31 3.12
N TYR A 702 -11.96 18.35 2.26
CA TYR A 702 -11.28 18.33 0.96
C TYR A 702 -9.81 18.68 1.11
N ILE A 703 -8.97 17.92 0.40
CA ILE A 703 -7.52 18.07 0.46
C ILE A 703 -7.02 18.60 -0.88
N PRO A 704 -6.42 19.81 -0.90
CA PRO A 704 -5.75 20.33 -2.09
C PRO A 704 -4.44 19.59 -2.35
N PRO A 705 -3.94 19.60 -3.60
CA PRO A 705 -2.71 18.89 -3.96
C PRO A 705 -1.51 19.21 -3.07
N TYR A 706 -1.31 20.48 -2.70
CA TYR A 706 -0.17 20.91 -1.88
C TYR A 706 -0.23 20.51 -0.40
N LYS A 707 -1.38 20.01 0.08
CA LYS A 707 -1.58 19.45 1.43
C LYS A 707 -1.73 17.93 1.41
N ASN A 708 -1.58 17.30 0.25
CA ASN A 708 -1.73 15.88 0.11
C ASN A 708 -0.41 15.17 0.43
N ILE A 709 -0.24 14.77 1.68
CA ILE A 709 1.00 14.20 2.21
C ILE A 709 1.41 12.94 1.44
N SER A 710 0.48 12.09 1.07
CA SER A 710 0.76 10.88 0.30
C SER A 710 1.42 11.22 -1.05
N LEU A 711 0.89 12.24 -1.78
CA LEU A 711 1.50 12.74 -3.01
C LEU A 711 2.91 13.30 -2.78
N LEU A 712 3.07 14.09 -1.72
CA LEU A 712 4.34 14.74 -1.41
C LEU A 712 5.43 13.71 -1.05
N VAL A 713 5.08 12.70 -0.22
CA VAL A 713 6.00 11.60 0.13
C VAL A 713 6.39 10.79 -1.09
N ALA A 714 5.42 10.36 -1.92
CA ALA A 714 5.71 9.60 -3.12
C ALA A 714 6.62 10.37 -4.08
N THR A 715 6.38 11.68 -4.24
CA THR A 715 7.23 12.55 -5.08
C THR A 715 8.67 12.58 -4.59
N LEU A 716 8.91 12.83 -3.31
CA LEU A 716 10.26 12.84 -2.74
C LEU A 716 10.91 11.46 -2.79
N TYR A 717 10.14 10.41 -2.58
CA TYR A 717 10.65 9.04 -2.65
C TYR A 717 11.12 8.66 -4.06
N TYR A 718 10.41 9.06 -5.12
CA TYR A 718 10.74 8.72 -6.51
C TYR A 718 11.63 9.75 -7.21
N SER A 719 11.74 11.00 -6.72
CA SER A 719 12.57 12.03 -7.34
C SER A 719 14.08 11.84 -7.16
N GLY A 720 14.50 10.88 -6.32
CA GLY A 720 15.92 10.63 -6.07
C GLY A 720 16.59 11.81 -5.37
N THR A 721 15.96 12.36 -4.34
CA THR A 721 16.54 13.43 -3.52
C THR A 721 17.95 13.06 -3.08
N GLU A 722 18.95 13.80 -3.57
CA GLU A 722 20.28 13.78 -3.00
C GLU A 722 20.12 14.09 -1.50
N ILE A 723 20.63 13.20 -0.64
CA ILE A 723 20.70 13.49 0.79
C ILE A 723 21.57 14.72 0.94
N ARG A 724 20.96 15.88 1.05
CA ARG A 724 21.64 17.11 1.47
C ARG A 724 21.98 16.94 2.94
N THR A 725 23.11 16.29 3.21
CA THR A 725 23.68 16.21 4.56
C THR A 725 23.97 17.62 5.01
N GLY A 726 23.28 18.08 6.05
CA GLY A 726 23.46 19.42 6.64
C GLY A 726 24.79 19.62 7.38
N GLU A 727 25.89 19.06 6.87
CA GLU A 727 27.23 19.18 7.46
C GLU A 727 28.14 20.21 6.76
N GLU A 728 27.69 20.92 5.71
CA GLU A 728 28.54 21.92 5.03
C GLU A 728 28.32 23.39 5.48
N HIS A 729 27.64 23.66 6.56
CA HIS A 729 27.41 25.07 7.01
C HIS A 729 28.22 25.51 8.23
N ASN A 730 29.31 24.82 8.59
CA ASN A 730 30.18 25.30 9.70
C ASN A 730 31.70 25.21 9.44
N LEU A 731 32.17 25.38 8.21
CA LEU A 731 33.61 25.53 7.92
C LEU A 731 33.89 26.68 6.95
N SER A 732 33.33 27.88 7.22
CA SER A 732 33.88 29.15 6.69
C SER A 732 33.50 30.30 7.61
N GLY A 733 34.18 30.37 8.71
CA GLY A 733 34.10 31.45 9.68
C GLY A 733 35.39 31.52 10.49
N ASN A 734 36.45 31.94 9.84
CA ASN A 734 37.55 32.73 10.39
C ASN A 734 38.27 33.44 9.25
#